data_7c5e6d20d1e938d363cad21eb4dcd224
#
_entry.id   7c5e6d20d1e938d363cad21eb4dcd224
#
_cell.length_a   1.000
_cell.length_b   1.000
_cell.length_c   1.000
_cell.angle_alpha   90.00
_cell.angle_beta   90.00
_cell.angle_gamma   90.00
#
_symmetry.space_group_name_H-M   'P 1'
#
loop_
_entity.id
_entity.type
_entity.pdbx_description
1 polymer ?
#
loop_
_entity_poly.entity_id
_entity_poly.type
_entity_poly.pdbx_seq_one_letter_code
_entity_poly.pdbx_strand_id
1 'polypeptide(L)'
;MLCGSWRRSRRSPEEPLVAAQVATPLALPPSPASPDSGTKRPGLRALKKMGLTEDEDVQAMLRGSRLLKIRSRTWHKERLYRLQEDGLSVWFQRRIQHAPSKHIFFVQHIEAVREGHQSEGLRRFGGAYAPARCLTIAFKGRRKNLDLAAPTAEEAQCWVRGLAKLRERLEAMSQRERLDHWIWSYLHRADSDQDSKMSFKEIKSLLRMVNVDMNDMYAYRLFKECDHSNNECLEGAEIEAFLRRLLRRPELEEIFRRYSAKQHELMTLDGFIMYLLSPEGAALNMAHSCVFQDMGQPLAHYFISSSHNTYLTDSQIGGPSSTEAYVRAFAQGCRCVELDCWEGPGGEPLIYHGHTLTSKILFRDVIQAVHDHAFTSSPYPVILSLENHCGLEQQAVMAHHLRSILGDMLVTQALDSHNPEELPSPEQLKGRVLVKGKKLLTARNEDGRMLLDGRMLLDGEEEEEEEEETEEALEAAEQRRRAKQISPELSALAVYCCASRLRTLDPRPSPPQPYKVGSLSERKARKFTREAGNSFARHNTQQLTRVYPMGLRMNSANYNPQEMWNAGCQLVALNFQTPGYEMDLNTGRFLINGQCGYVLKPAYLRQLDTTFDPECPGPPSTTLTVQVLTAQQLPKLNAEKPSSIVDPLVRVEVHGVPADCAHKETDYVLNNGFNPCWKQTLKFQLRVPELVLVRFVVEDYDSTSPNDFVGQFTLPLNSLKQGYRHIHLLSKDGASLSPATLFVHIRIQNS
;
A
#
# COMPACT_ATOMS: atom_id res chain seq x y z
N MET A 1 15.94 -50.30 26.06
CA MET A 1 17.32 -50.75 25.79
C MET A 1 17.58 -50.43 24.32
N LEU A 2 18.36 -49.55 24.06
CA LEU A 2 19.67 -49.23 23.72
C LEU A 2 19.76 -47.74 23.33
N CYS A 3 20.49 -47.04 24.14
CA CYS A 3 20.95 -45.67 23.95
C CYS A 3 22.00 -45.62 22.83
N GLY A 4 21.87 -44.71 21.88
CA GLY A 4 22.86 -44.36 20.87
C GLY A 4 23.17 -42.89 20.94
N SER A 5 24.19 -42.54 21.70
CA SER A 5 24.71 -41.19 21.90
C SER A 5 25.37 -40.67 20.61
N TRP A 6 24.87 -39.63 20.00
CA TRP A 6 25.59 -38.82 19.02
C TRP A 6 26.33 -37.69 19.72
N ARG A 7 27.66 -37.82 19.78
CA ARG A 7 28.58 -36.78 20.22
C ARG A 7 28.54 -35.60 19.25
N ARG A 8 28.14 -34.44 19.74
CA ARG A 8 28.38 -33.15 19.05
C ARG A 8 29.88 -32.85 19.10
N SER A 9 30.50 -32.85 17.93
CA SER A 9 31.84 -32.31 17.71
C SER A 9 31.75 -30.78 17.81
N ARG A 10 32.31 -30.24 18.87
CA ARG A 10 32.63 -28.81 18.99
C ARG A 10 33.75 -28.50 18.00
N ARG A 11 33.46 -27.76 16.96
CA ARG A 11 34.46 -27.01 16.19
C ARG A 11 34.54 -25.62 16.77
N SER A 12 35.68 -25.27 17.26
CA SER A 12 36.08 -23.92 17.66
C SER A 12 36.12 -23.00 16.42
N PRO A 13 35.66 -21.78 16.48
CA PRO A 13 35.91 -20.79 15.45
C PRO A 13 37.11 -19.94 15.87
N GLU A 14 38.29 -20.35 15.55
CA GLU A 14 39.46 -19.49 15.52
C GLU A 14 40.16 -19.65 14.17
N GLU A 15 39.74 -18.83 13.21
CA GLU A 15 40.65 -18.35 12.18
C GLU A 15 40.75 -16.84 12.28
N PRO A 16 41.99 -16.29 12.35
CA PRO A 16 42.19 -14.86 12.52
C PRO A 16 41.85 -14.16 11.21
N LEU A 17 41.00 -13.14 11.32
CA LEU A 17 40.85 -12.12 10.28
C LEU A 17 42.23 -11.63 9.87
N VAL A 18 42.67 -11.99 8.67
CA VAL A 18 43.86 -11.44 8.02
C VAL A 18 43.74 -9.93 8.09
N ALA A 19 44.65 -9.31 8.79
CA ALA A 19 44.83 -7.87 8.83
C ALA A 19 45.06 -7.39 7.39
N ALA A 20 44.00 -6.83 6.78
CA ALA A 20 44.13 -6.12 5.53
C ALA A 20 45.13 -4.97 5.76
N GLN A 21 46.28 -5.05 5.12
CA GLN A 21 47.24 -3.97 5.07
C GLN A 21 46.52 -2.69 4.74
N VAL A 22 46.72 -1.67 5.55
CA VAL A 22 46.23 -0.31 5.41
C VAL A 22 46.77 0.25 4.10
N ALA A 23 45.98 0.14 3.02
CA ALA A 23 46.23 0.91 1.82
C ALA A 23 45.92 2.38 2.16
N THR A 24 46.93 3.22 2.00
CA THR A 24 46.84 4.67 2.11
C THR A 24 45.56 5.20 1.47
N PRO A 25 44.78 6.03 2.15
CA PRO A 25 43.52 6.54 1.59
C PRO A 25 43.85 7.40 0.37
N LEU A 26 43.30 7.04 -0.79
CA LEU A 26 43.19 7.97 -1.93
C LEU A 26 42.43 9.20 -1.45
N ALA A 27 43.11 10.32 -1.39
CA ALA A 27 42.55 11.62 -1.07
C ALA A 27 41.45 11.94 -2.06
N LEU A 28 40.21 11.95 -1.60
CA LEU A 28 39.09 12.54 -2.33
C LEU A 28 39.32 14.06 -2.41
N PRO A 29 39.09 14.69 -3.56
CA PRO A 29 39.22 16.15 -3.66
C PRO A 29 38.24 16.80 -2.64
N PRO A 30 38.66 17.89 -1.99
CA PRO A 30 37.82 18.61 -1.05
C PRO A 30 36.57 19.13 -1.77
N SER A 31 35.41 18.85 -1.23
CA SER A 31 34.18 19.53 -1.60
C SER A 31 34.40 21.04 -1.43
N PRO A 32 33.86 21.89 -2.34
CA PRO A 32 34.04 23.32 -2.21
C PRO A 32 33.54 23.78 -0.85
N ALA A 33 34.42 24.40 -0.10
CA ALA A 33 34.15 25.00 1.20
C ALA A 33 33.14 26.12 0.99
N SER A 34 31.94 25.97 1.51
CA SER A 34 31.01 27.08 1.69
C SER A 34 31.40 27.85 2.96
N PRO A 35 31.63 29.16 2.86
CA PRO A 35 31.89 29.97 4.04
C PRO A 35 30.53 30.28 4.70
N ASP A 36 30.23 29.63 5.81
CA ASP A 36 29.16 30.17 6.66
C ASP A 36 29.36 29.78 8.14
N SER A 37 29.96 30.72 8.87
CA SER A 37 30.17 30.69 10.32
C SER A 37 28.99 31.35 11.05
N GLY A 38 27.77 30.88 10.87
CA GLY A 38 26.63 31.68 11.38
C GLY A 38 25.45 30.95 12.04
N THR A 39 25.39 29.64 12.07
CA THR A 39 24.22 28.97 12.67
C THR A 39 24.65 27.90 13.68
N LYS A 40 24.58 28.27 14.96
CA LYS A 40 24.97 27.43 16.10
C LYS A 40 23.94 26.34 16.49
N ARG A 41 22.92 26.04 15.68
CA ARG A 41 21.88 25.03 15.98
C ARG A 41 21.76 24.00 14.86
N PRO A 42 22.02 22.68 15.12
CA PRO A 42 21.97 21.63 14.13
C PRO A 42 20.61 21.48 13.44
N GLY A 43 19.51 21.68 14.15
CA GLY A 43 18.13 21.56 13.62
C GLY A 43 17.82 22.56 12.52
N LEU A 44 18.25 23.81 12.65
CA LEU A 44 18.10 24.84 11.63
C LEU A 44 18.84 24.52 10.32
N ARG A 45 19.91 23.69 10.39
CA ARG A 45 20.65 23.24 9.19
C ARG A 45 19.80 22.35 8.28
N ALA A 46 18.88 21.54 8.83
CA ALA A 46 17.96 20.73 8.05
C ALA A 46 16.95 21.60 7.28
N LEU A 47 16.32 22.56 7.93
CA LEU A 47 15.43 23.53 7.28
C LEU A 47 16.15 24.43 6.27
N LYS A 48 17.42 24.80 6.54
CA LYS A 48 18.25 25.57 5.60
C LYS A 48 18.53 24.77 4.33
N LYS A 49 18.84 23.47 4.43
CA LYS A 49 18.99 22.58 3.28
C LYS A 49 17.70 22.42 2.48
N MET A 50 16.54 22.49 3.14
CA MET A 50 15.24 22.49 2.47
C MET A 50 14.88 23.84 1.82
N GLY A 51 15.64 24.90 2.08
CA GLY A 51 15.34 26.26 1.60
C GLY A 51 14.11 26.88 2.27
N LEU A 52 13.70 26.37 3.46
CA LEU A 52 12.48 26.78 4.17
C LEU A 52 12.77 27.54 5.47
N THR A 53 14.01 27.92 5.74
CA THR A 53 14.40 28.59 6.99
C THR A 53 13.72 29.95 7.16
N GLU A 54 13.53 30.68 6.07
CA GLU A 54 12.96 32.03 6.09
C GLU A 54 11.46 32.05 5.70
N ASP A 55 10.87 30.86 5.46
CA ASP A 55 9.45 30.76 5.09
C ASP A 55 8.56 31.14 6.29
N GLU A 56 7.68 32.14 6.11
CA GLU A 56 6.83 32.70 7.16
C GLU A 56 5.90 31.65 7.78
N ASP A 57 5.33 30.76 6.98
CA ASP A 57 4.43 29.70 7.45
C ASP A 57 5.22 28.69 8.31
N VAL A 58 6.41 28.28 7.85
CA VAL A 58 7.29 27.35 8.59
C VAL A 58 7.79 27.99 9.90
N GLN A 59 8.15 29.26 9.87
CA GLN A 59 8.57 29.99 11.06
C GLN A 59 7.42 30.12 12.09
N ALA A 60 6.19 30.36 11.64
CA ALA A 60 5.02 30.37 12.50
C ALA A 60 4.77 29.00 13.14
N MET A 61 4.91 27.91 12.37
CA MET A 61 4.79 26.54 12.88
C MET A 61 5.89 26.17 13.89
N LEU A 62 7.11 26.71 13.72
CA LEU A 62 8.22 26.55 14.69
C LEU A 62 7.93 27.25 16.02
N ARG A 63 7.26 28.41 15.99
CA ARG A 63 6.77 29.08 17.22
C ARG A 63 5.69 28.26 17.90
N GLY A 64 4.88 27.56 17.11
CA GLY A 64 3.79 26.70 17.57
C GLY A 64 2.45 27.44 17.72
N SER A 65 1.37 26.68 17.59
CA SER A 65 -0.01 27.15 17.64
C SER A 65 -0.86 26.34 18.62
N ARG A 66 -1.79 27.01 19.30
CA ARG A 66 -2.80 26.35 20.13
C ARG A 66 -4.00 26.00 19.25
N LEU A 67 -4.07 24.75 18.81
CA LEU A 67 -5.13 24.25 17.96
C LEU A 67 -6.09 23.37 18.77
N LEU A 68 -7.36 23.47 18.48
CA LEU A 68 -8.42 22.69 19.10
C LEU A 68 -8.62 21.38 18.31
N LYS A 69 -8.30 20.24 18.93
CA LYS A 69 -8.57 18.94 18.35
C LYS A 69 -10.03 18.56 18.54
N ILE A 70 -10.70 18.20 17.44
CA ILE A 70 -12.12 17.83 17.40
C ILE A 70 -12.22 16.29 17.20
N ARG A 71 -13.08 15.61 17.98
CA ARG A 71 -13.31 14.17 17.88
C ARG A 71 -14.79 13.76 17.88
N SER A 72 -15.62 14.51 18.57
CA SER A 72 -17.06 14.31 18.66
C SER A 72 -17.72 15.62 19.06
N ARG A 73 -19.05 15.66 19.10
CA ARG A 73 -19.83 16.87 19.47
C ARG A 73 -19.45 17.44 20.85
N THR A 74 -19.03 16.59 21.78
CA THR A 74 -18.68 16.96 23.16
C THR A 74 -17.20 16.88 23.48
N TRP A 75 -16.39 16.29 22.60
CA TRP A 75 -14.97 16.09 22.84
C TRP A 75 -14.11 17.01 21.98
N HIS A 76 -13.80 18.16 22.52
CA HIS A 76 -12.89 19.15 21.94
C HIS A 76 -11.77 19.39 22.94
N LYS A 77 -10.51 19.35 22.52
CA LYS A 77 -9.36 19.60 23.40
C LYS A 77 -8.34 20.50 22.72
N GLU A 78 -8.09 21.64 23.35
CA GLU A 78 -6.99 22.51 22.96
C GLU A 78 -5.64 21.86 23.27
N ARG A 79 -4.71 22.01 22.33
CA ARG A 79 -3.34 21.52 22.43
C ARG A 79 -2.39 22.46 21.73
N LEU A 80 -1.19 22.62 22.28
CA LEU A 80 -0.09 23.26 21.57
C LEU A 80 0.49 22.27 20.56
N TYR A 81 0.51 22.65 19.29
CA TYR A 81 1.21 21.99 18.20
C TYR A 81 2.41 22.81 17.80
N ARG A 82 3.55 22.17 17.58
CA ARG A 82 4.79 22.84 17.23
C ARG A 82 5.59 21.98 16.26
N LEU A 83 6.01 22.56 15.14
CA LEU A 83 6.99 21.96 14.26
C LEU A 83 8.34 21.90 14.98
N GLN A 84 9.02 20.77 14.93
CA GLN A 84 10.36 20.65 15.48
C GLN A 84 11.39 21.24 14.52
N GLU A 85 12.57 21.59 15.02
CA GLU A 85 13.65 22.18 14.23
C GLU A 85 14.18 21.25 13.13
N ASP A 86 13.86 19.94 13.22
CA ASP A 86 14.18 18.96 12.17
C ASP A 86 13.36 19.16 10.88
N GLY A 87 12.27 19.94 10.91
CA GLY A 87 11.34 20.15 9.81
C GLY A 87 10.56 18.89 9.40
N LEU A 88 10.71 17.78 10.14
CA LEU A 88 10.11 16.48 9.85
C LEU A 88 9.01 16.09 10.80
N SER A 89 9.06 16.60 12.03
CA SER A 89 8.17 16.14 13.09
C SER A 89 7.41 17.29 13.70
N VAL A 90 6.13 17.04 14.00
CA VAL A 90 5.26 17.95 14.73
C VAL A 90 4.99 17.37 16.09
N TRP A 91 5.44 18.07 17.12
CA TRP A 91 5.16 17.75 18.51
C TRP A 91 3.83 18.37 18.95
N PHE A 92 3.11 17.69 19.87
CA PHE A 92 1.91 18.26 20.50
C PHE A 92 1.83 17.95 21.98
N GLN A 93 1.43 18.94 22.79
CA GLN A 93 1.34 18.85 24.24
C GLN A 93 0.13 18.03 24.69
N ARG A 94 0.34 17.11 25.65
CA ARG A 94 -0.73 16.41 26.38
C ARG A 94 -0.66 16.80 27.87
N ARG A 95 -1.81 16.84 28.53
CA ARG A 95 -1.97 17.41 29.91
C ARG A 95 -1.21 16.69 31.04
N ILE A 96 -0.50 15.60 30.80
CA ILE A 96 0.16 14.78 31.83
C ILE A 96 1.65 14.66 31.47
N GLN A 97 2.50 14.93 32.47
CA GLN A 97 3.97 14.82 32.45
C GLN A 97 4.40 13.37 32.21
N HIS A 98 4.49 12.91 30.99
CA HIS A 98 5.20 11.67 30.65
C HIS A 98 5.89 11.84 29.29
N ALA A 99 7.07 11.27 29.20
CA ALA A 99 8.04 11.20 28.10
C ALA A 99 7.68 11.92 26.77
N PRO A 100 8.53 12.82 26.28
CA PRO A 100 8.28 13.63 25.09
C PRO A 100 8.08 12.83 23.80
N SER A 101 8.59 11.59 23.73
CA SER A 101 8.59 10.74 22.53
C SER A 101 7.20 10.27 22.06
N LYS A 102 6.20 10.19 22.96
CA LYS A 102 4.85 9.64 22.62
C LYS A 102 3.89 10.64 21.96
N HIS A 103 4.32 11.87 21.68
CA HIS A 103 3.43 12.97 21.28
C HIS A 103 3.90 13.65 19.99
N ILE A 104 4.40 12.87 19.05
CA ILE A 104 4.95 13.36 17.79
C ILE A 104 4.22 12.67 16.63
N PHE A 105 4.06 13.37 15.52
CA PHE A 105 3.80 12.77 14.23
C PHE A 105 4.76 13.33 13.17
N PHE A 106 5.08 12.53 12.18
CA PHE A 106 6.03 12.89 11.14
C PHE A 106 5.31 13.41 9.90
N VAL A 107 5.88 14.45 9.28
CA VAL A 107 5.35 15.07 8.05
C VAL A 107 5.31 14.06 6.90
N GLN A 108 6.27 13.15 6.80
CA GLN A 108 6.30 12.10 5.79
C GLN A 108 5.12 11.11 5.86
N HIS A 109 4.46 11.01 7.03
CA HIS A 109 3.27 10.17 7.22
C HIS A 109 1.97 10.90 6.88
N ILE A 110 2.04 12.17 6.46
CA ILE A 110 0.89 12.93 6.03
C ILE A 110 0.57 12.55 4.58
N GLU A 111 -0.64 12.15 4.34
CA GLU A 111 -1.19 11.87 3.01
C GLU A 111 -1.70 13.15 2.36
N ALA A 112 -2.51 13.92 3.09
CA ALA A 112 -3.06 15.17 2.63
C ALA A 112 -3.31 16.14 3.79
N VAL A 113 -3.27 17.44 3.49
CA VAL A 113 -3.75 18.49 4.40
C VAL A 113 -4.91 19.17 3.70
N ARG A 114 -6.07 19.16 4.35
CA ARG A 114 -7.33 19.67 3.77
C ARG A 114 -7.80 20.87 4.58
N GLU A 115 -8.19 21.92 3.90
CA GLU A 115 -8.75 23.11 4.49
C GLU A 115 -10.28 22.98 4.64
N GLY A 116 -10.86 23.58 5.65
CA GLY A 116 -12.31 23.63 5.86
C GLY A 116 -12.89 22.31 6.39
N HIS A 117 -14.19 22.15 6.23
CA HIS A 117 -14.94 20.98 6.70
C HIS A 117 -14.94 19.83 5.71
N GLN A 118 -13.78 19.49 5.13
CA GLN A 118 -13.67 18.43 4.13
C GLN A 118 -13.66 17.01 4.71
N SER A 119 -13.28 16.84 5.98
CA SER A 119 -13.36 15.52 6.63
C SER A 119 -14.76 15.22 7.15
N GLU A 120 -15.10 13.93 7.23
CA GLU A 120 -16.34 13.47 7.86
C GLU A 120 -16.47 13.98 9.31
N GLY A 121 -15.36 13.97 10.07
CA GLY A 121 -15.34 14.46 11.45
C GLY A 121 -15.70 15.94 11.56
N LEU A 122 -15.14 16.78 10.70
CA LEU A 122 -15.44 18.22 10.72
C LEU A 122 -16.83 18.54 10.15
N ARG A 123 -17.32 17.81 9.15
CA ARG A 123 -18.70 17.94 8.67
C ARG A 123 -19.72 17.66 9.79
N ARG A 124 -19.50 16.60 10.58
CA ARG A 124 -20.40 16.19 11.66
C ARG A 124 -20.25 17.01 12.95
N PHE A 125 -19.05 17.42 13.29
CA PHE A 125 -18.72 17.96 14.62
C PHE A 125 -18.08 19.35 14.58
N GLY A 126 -17.75 19.88 13.40
CA GLY A 126 -17.09 21.17 13.21
C GLY A 126 -18.02 22.37 13.13
N GLY A 127 -19.34 22.18 13.11
CA GLY A 127 -20.32 23.26 12.86
C GLY A 127 -20.26 24.46 13.79
N ALA A 128 -19.64 24.36 14.97
CA ALA A 128 -19.40 25.48 15.88
C ALA A 128 -18.22 26.39 15.45
N TYR A 129 -17.45 25.98 14.40
CA TYR A 129 -16.25 26.66 13.93
C TYR A 129 -16.40 27.04 12.46
N ALA A 130 -16.03 28.28 12.12
CA ALA A 130 -16.05 28.73 10.73
C ALA A 130 -15.13 27.81 9.86
N PRO A 131 -15.55 27.37 8.65
CA PRO A 131 -14.76 26.49 7.81
C PRO A 131 -13.33 26.98 7.56
N ALA A 132 -13.13 28.29 7.35
CA ALA A 132 -11.81 28.88 7.15
C ALA A 132 -10.84 28.71 8.34
N ARG A 133 -11.35 28.39 9.53
CA ARG A 133 -10.55 28.13 10.74
C ARG A 133 -10.25 26.64 10.94
N CYS A 134 -10.80 25.78 10.10
CA CYS A 134 -10.70 24.32 10.24
C CYS A 134 -9.72 23.74 9.24
N LEU A 135 -9.01 22.70 9.68
CA LEU A 135 -8.13 21.91 8.83
C LEU A 135 -8.12 20.44 9.26
N THR A 136 -7.89 19.58 8.32
CA THR A 136 -7.71 18.14 8.55
C THR A 136 -6.34 17.70 8.08
N ILE A 137 -5.59 17.01 8.94
CA ILE A 137 -4.37 16.30 8.56
C ILE A 137 -4.74 14.82 8.39
N ALA A 138 -4.78 14.38 7.14
CA ALA A 138 -4.96 12.98 6.78
C ALA A 138 -3.61 12.26 6.81
N PHE A 139 -3.56 11.06 7.39
CA PHE A 139 -2.34 10.27 7.51
C PHE A 139 -2.41 9.03 6.63
N LYS A 140 -1.27 8.63 6.09
CA LYS A 140 -1.08 7.34 5.41
C LYS A 140 -1.40 6.17 6.34
N GLY A 141 -1.86 5.06 5.79
CA GLY A 141 -2.16 3.85 6.56
C GLY A 141 -3.40 3.97 7.46
N ARG A 142 -3.39 3.25 8.59
CA ARG A 142 -4.54 3.15 9.53
C ARG A 142 -4.71 4.31 10.51
N ARG A 143 -3.77 5.23 10.54
CA ARG A 143 -3.85 6.34 11.49
C ARG A 143 -5.06 7.21 11.18
N LYS A 144 -5.93 7.42 12.19
CA LYS A 144 -7.12 8.28 12.06
C LYS A 144 -6.70 9.72 11.77
N ASN A 145 -7.49 10.40 10.95
CA ASN A 145 -7.31 11.81 10.62
C ASN A 145 -7.28 12.68 11.87
N LEU A 146 -6.58 13.79 11.79
CA LEU A 146 -6.47 14.78 12.84
C LEU A 146 -7.24 16.02 12.43
N ASP A 147 -8.46 16.17 12.95
CA ASP A 147 -9.33 17.30 12.72
C ASP A 147 -9.04 18.40 13.74
N LEU A 148 -8.76 19.60 13.25
CA LEU A 148 -8.30 20.73 14.05
C LEU A 148 -9.09 22.00 13.69
N ALA A 149 -9.31 22.86 14.69
CA ALA A 149 -9.75 24.24 14.51
C ALA A 149 -8.72 25.19 15.11
N ALA A 150 -8.31 26.19 14.34
CA ALA A 150 -7.38 27.23 14.77
C ALA A 150 -8.12 28.41 15.40
N PRO A 151 -7.45 29.26 16.19
CA PRO A 151 -7.99 30.50 16.71
C PRO A 151 -8.43 31.47 15.61
N THR A 152 -7.66 31.57 14.53
CA THR A 152 -7.95 32.44 13.37
C THR A 152 -7.87 31.66 12.07
N ALA A 153 -8.42 32.24 10.99
CA ALA A 153 -8.34 31.63 9.65
C ALA A 153 -6.89 31.67 9.11
N GLU A 154 -6.16 32.73 9.38
CA GLU A 154 -4.77 32.93 8.98
C GLU A 154 -3.88 31.84 9.59
N GLU A 155 -4.12 31.49 10.85
CA GLU A 155 -3.37 30.46 11.56
C GLU A 155 -3.69 29.05 11.00
N ALA A 156 -4.95 28.79 10.64
CA ALA A 156 -5.33 27.55 9.94
C ALA A 156 -4.64 27.45 8.59
N GLN A 157 -4.68 28.51 7.79
CA GLN A 157 -4.02 28.56 6.48
C GLN A 157 -2.50 28.42 6.57
N CYS A 158 -1.88 29.04 7.59
CA CYS A 158 -0.45 28.89 7.87
C CYS A 158 -0.08 27.40 8.04
N TRP A 159 -0.83 26.64 8.84
CA TRP A 159 -0.61 25.21 9.02
C TRP A 159 -0.86 24.41 7.75
N VAL A 160 -1.90 24.75 6.96
CA VAL A 160 -2.19 24.08 5.69
C VAL A 160 -1.04 24.29 4.70
N ARG A 161 -0.64 25.55 4.45
CA ARG A 161 0.44 25.89 3.51
C ARG A 161 1.79 25.36 3.98
N GLY A 162 2.12 25.55 5.27
CA GLY A 162 3.39 25.14 5.83
C GLY A 162 3.60 23.63 5.75
N LEU A 163 2.58 22.82 6.11
CA LEU A 163 2.64 21.35 5.98
C LEU A 163 2.66 20.92 4.52
N ALA A 164 1.95 21.59 3.62
CA ALA A 164 1.98 21.31 2.19
C ALA A 164 3.38 21.54 1.60
N LYS A 165 4.01 22.69 1.89
CA LYS A 165 5.38 23.02 1.47
C LYS A 165 6.41 22.01 2.00
N LEU A 166 6.32 21.65 3.28
CA LEU A 166 7.21 20.66 3.89
C LEU A 166 7.05 19.29 3.23
N ARG A 167 5.80 18.86 2.97
CA ARG A 167 5.52 17.60 2.30
C ARG A 167 6.06 17.60 0.87
N GLU A 168 5.76 18.62 0.08
CA GLU A 168 6.25 18.78 -1.29
C GLU A 168 7.77 18.76 -1.34
N ARG A 169 8.43 19.46 -0.43
CA ARG A 169 9.90 19.48 -0.37
C ARG A 169 10.47 18.11 0.03
N LEU A 170 9.82 17.40 0.96
CA LEU A 170 10.23 16.04 1.33
C LEU A 170 10.03 15.04 0.18
N GLU A 171 8.94 15.18 -0.57
CA GLU A 171 8.68 14.36 -1.76
C GLU A 171 9.71 14.63 -2.87
N ALA A 172 10.11 15.88 -3.04
CA ALA A 172 11.12 16.30 -4.01
C ALA A 172 12.58 15.98 -3.60
N MET A 173 12.82 15.59 -2.34
CA MET A 173 14.17 15.23 -1.87
C MET A 173 14.72 14.03 -2.64
N SER A 174 15.97 14.15 -3.08
CA SER A 174 16.76 13.02 -3.56
C SER A 174 17.00 11.98 -2.44
N GLN A 175 17.34 10.75 -2.81
CA GLN A 175 17.68 9.70 -1.85
C GLN A 175 18.83 10.10 -0.92
N ARG A 176 19.81 10.86 -1.43
CA ARG A 176 20.93 11.41 -0.64
C ARG A 176 20.43 12.37 0.42
N GLU A 177 19.59 13.32 0.05
CA GLU A 177 19.04 14.29 0.99
C GLU A 177 18.21 13.60 2.06
N ARG A 178 17.44 12.56 1.70
CA ARG A 178 16.66 11.76 2.68
C ARG A 178 17.55 11.02 3.66
N LEU A 179 18.66 10.41 3.18
CA LEU A 179 19.61 9.72 4.04
C LEU A 179 20.33 10.72 4.98
N ASP A 180 20.83 11.82 4.44
CA ASP A 180 21.46 12.88 5.24
C ASP A 180 20.48 13.42 6.29
N HIS A 181 19.23 13.66 5.91
CA HIS A 181 18.20 14.15 6.81
C HIS A 181 17.87 13.13 7.90
N TRP A 182 17.77 11.85 7.54
CA TRP A 182 17.52 10.74 8.46
C TRP A 182 18.63 10.66 9.51
N ILE A 183 19.90 10.61 9.12
CA ILE A 183 21.01 10.47 10.06
C ILE A 183 21.16 11.71 10.96
N TRP A 184 20.96 12.93 10.41
CA TRP A 184 21.01 14.16 11.18
C TRP A 184 19.88 14.25 12.22
N SER A 185 18.71 13.67 11.95
CA SER A 185 17.62 13.61 12.92
C SER A 185 17.98 12.74 14.13
N TYR A 186 18.75 11.68 13.92
CA TYR A 186 19.24 10.81 15.01
C TYR A 186 20.39 11.46 15.79
N LEU A 187 21.31 12.16 15.10
CA LEU A 187 22.35 12.94 15.75
C LEU A 187 21.77 13.97 16.73
N HIS A 188 20.82 14.77 16.26
CA HIS A 188 20.15 15.76 17.10
C HIS A 188 19.44 15.15 18.32
N ARG A 189 18.92 13.93 18.19
CA ARG A 189 18.29 13.20 19.30
C ARG A 189 19.28 12.55 20.25
N ALA A 190 20.47 12.23 19.76
CA ALA A 190 21.54 11.63 20.54
C ALA A 190 22.35 12.68 21.32
N ASP A 191 22.44 13.90 20.79
CA ASP A 191 23.02 15.09 21.43
C ASP A 191 22.12 15.48 22.61
N SER A 192 22.48 15.00 23.80
CA SER A 192 21.63 15.11 25.01
C SER A 192 21.73 16.44 25.71
N ASP A 193 22.86 17.13 25.61
CA ASP A 193 23.11 18.44 26.20
C ASP A 193 22.99 19.60 25.21
N GLN A 194 22.76 19.29 23.93
CA GLN A 194 22.54 20.23 22.84
C GLN A 194 23.72 21.19 22.58
N ASP A 195 24.93 20.74 22.85
CA ASP A 195 26.17 21.53 22.66
C ASP A 195 26.70 21.42 21.20
N SER A 196 26.05 20.59 20.34
CA SER A 196 26.43 20.33 18.96
C SER A 196 27.74 19.55 18.80
N LYS A 197 28.24 18.94 19.87
CA LYS A 197 29.35 18.02 19.91
C LYS A 197 28.82 16.63 20.26
N MET A 198 29.59 15.60 20.00
CA MET A 198 29.20 14.24 20.28
C MET A 198 30.26 13.57 21.13
N SER A 199 30.00 13.42 22.42
CA SER A 199 30.84 12.61 23.32
C SER A 199 30.73 11.13 22.93
N PHE A 200 31.66 10.31 23.39
CA PHE A 200 31.60 8.86 23.15
C PHE A 200 30.32 8.22 23.69
N LYS A 201 29.78 8.71 24.81
CA LYS A 201 28.52 8.24 25.36
C LYS A 201 27.34 8.52 24.43
N GLU A 202 27.31 9.68 23.80
CA GLU A 202 26.27 10.07 22.82
C GLU A 202 26.43 9.33 21.50
N ILE A 203 27.66 9.09 21.05
CA ILE A 203 27.92 8.21 19.91
C ILE A 203 27.42 6.78 20.17
N LYS A 204 27.59 6.23 21.36
CA LYS A 204 26.99 4.92 21.72
C LYS A 204 25.46 4.97 21.69
N SER A 205 24.87 6.07 22.18
CA SER A 205 23.43 6.29 22.11
C SER A 205 22.95 6.38 20.66
N LEU A 206 23.68 7.12 19.82
CA LEU A 206 23.42 7.21 18.38
C LEU A 206 23.43 5.82 17.72
N LEU A 207 24.49 5.03 17.93
CA LEU A 207 24.63 3.69 17.36
C LEU A 207 23.43 2.81 17.71
N ARG A 208 23.01 2.78 18.96
CA ARG A 208 21.82 2.04 19.41
C ARG A 208 20.52 2.58 18.80
N MET A 209 20.41 3.90 18.67
CA MET A 209 19.24 4.51 18.03
C MET A 209 19.15 4.21 16.54
N VAL A 210 20.27 4.11 15.83
CA VAL A 210 20.30 3.70 14.41
C VAL A 210 20.37 2.18 14.24
N ASN A 211 20.09 1.41 15.31
CA ASN A 211 19.96 -0.04 15.29
C ASN A 211 21.29 -0.80 15.06
N VAL A 212 22.36 -0.32 15.67
CA VAL A 212 23.67 -1.00 15.67
C VAL A 212 24.11 -1.24 17.11
N ASP A 213 24.40 -2.50 17.47
CA ASP A 213 25.11 -2.85 18.70
C ASP A 213 26.55 -3.18 18.35
N MET A 214 27.45 -2.26 18.67
CA MET A 214 28.86 -2.36 18.36
C MET A 214 29.65 -2.57 19.65
N ASN A 215 30.61 -3.50 19.62
CA ASN A 215 31.51 -3.72 20.75
C ASN A 215 32.17 -2.40 21.15
N ASP A 216 32.20 -2.11 22.46
CA ASP A 216 32.69 -0.85 23.03
C ASP A 216 34.12 -0.50 22.61
N MET A 217 35.03 -1.49 22.57
CA MET A 217 36.40 -1.27 22.13
C MET A 217 36.49 -0.86 20.66
N TYR A 218 35.69 -1.49 19.80
CA TYR A 218 35.64 -1.15 18.38
C TYR A 218 34.99 0.21 18.15
N ALA A 219 33.88 0.49 18.83
CA ALA A 219 33.20 1.78 18.77
C ALA A 219 34.11 2.92 19.26
N TYR A 220 34.84 2.70 20.36
CA TYR A 220 35.80 3.69 20.87
C TYR A 220 36.96 3.92 19.92
N ARG A 221 37.50 2.86 19.32
CA ARG A 221 38.57 2.99 18.31
C ARG A 221 38.09 3.81 17.12
N LEU A 222 36.87 3.53 16.58
CA LEU A 222 36.28 4.27 15.49
C LEU A 222 36.06 5.74 15.85
N PHE A 223 35.60 6.00 17.07
CA PHE A 223 35.46 7.35 17.63
C PHE A 223 36.80 8.07 17.66
N LYS A 224 37.83 7.45 18.24
CA LYS A 224 39.19 8.04 18.34
C LYS A 224 39.85 8.25 16.99
N GLU A 225 39.63 7.39 16.04
CA GLU A 225 40.12 7.59 14.66
C GLU A 225 39.51 8.82 13.97
N CYS A 226 38.34 9.29 14.43
CA CYS A 226 37.66 10.47 13.92
C CYS A 226 37.87 11.73 14.78
N ASP A 227 38.26 11.58 16.03
CA ASP A 227 38.62 12.67 16.96
C ASP A 227 40.04 13.21 16.64
N HIS A 228 40.13 13.99 15.56
CA HIS A 228 41.41 14.58 15.12
C HIS A 228 41.89 15.71 16.01
N SER A 229 40.98 16.37 16.70
CA SER A 229 41.25 17.44 17.66
C SER A 229 41.71 16.93 19.03
N ASN A 230 41.54 15.62 19.29
CA ASN A 230 41.86 14.95 20.58
C ASN A 230 41.16 15.60 21.79
N ASN A 231 39.97 16.11 21.61
CA ASN A 231 39.19 16.79 22.67
C ASN A 231 38.13 15.88 23.33
N GLU A 232 38.18 14.56 23.08
CA GLU A 232 37.22 13.55 23.56
C GLU A 232 35.76 13.77 23.11
N CYS A 233 35.56 14.60 22.07
CA CYS A 233 34.27 14.87 21.44
C CYS A 233 34.44 14.93 19.94
N LEU A 234 33.44 14.50 19.19
CA LEU A 234 33.40 14.74 17.74
C LEU A 234 32.58 16.01 17.44
N GLU A 235 33.12 16.91 16.63
CA GLU A 235 32.47 18.13 16.20
C GLU A 235 32.67 18.43 14.71
N GLY A 236 31.70 19.10 14.11
CA GLY A 236 31.78 19.56 12.72
C GLY A 236 32.20 18.48 11.72
N ALA A 237 33.42 18.63 11.16
CA ALA A 237 33.98 17.70 10.18
C ALA A 237 34.29 16.31 10.72
N GLU A 238 34.53 16.19 12.03
CA GLU A 238 34.82 14.92 12.69
C GLU A 238 33.54 14.05 12.78
N ILE A 239 32.38 14.65 13.07
CA ILE A 239 31.08 13.98 12.99
C ILE A 239 30.85 13.50 11.57
N GLU A 240 31.11 14.32 10.56
CA GLU A 240 30.98 13.92 9.17
C GLU A 240 31.92 12.75 8.81
N ALA A 241 33.14 12.77 9.30
CA ALA A 241 34.12 11.68 9.11
C ALA A 241 33.62 10.37 9.75
N PHE A 242 33.13 10.46 10.99
CA PHE A 242 32.51 9.33 11.68
C PHE A 242 31.32 8.76 10.91
N LEU A 243 30.38 9.60 10.47
CA LEU A 243 29.22 9.19 9.69
C LEU A 243 29.60 8.56 8.36
N ARG A 244 30.61 9.09 7.63
CA ARG A 244 31.12 8.49 6.40
C ARG A 244 31.66 7.08 6.65
N ARG A 245 32.35 6.84 7.76
CA ARG A 245 32.84 5.51 8.13
C ARG A 245 31.70 4.57 8.50
N LEU A 246 30.73 5.05 9.26
CA LEU A 246 29.56 4.29 9.64
C LEU A 246 28.70 3.88 8.42
N LEU A 247 28.53 4.79 7.47
CA LEU A 247 27.78 4.60 6.23
C LEU A 247 28.60 3.95 5.10
N ARG A 248 29.84 3.53 5.38
CA ARG A 248 30.70 2.89 4.39
C ARG A 248 30.09 1.59 3.88
N ARG A 249 30.15 1.39 2.58
CA ARG A 249 29.58 0.25 1.86
C ARG A 249 30.68 -0.56 1.16
N PRO A 250 31.43 -1.42 1.89
CA PRO A 250 32.54 -2.17 1.30
C PRO A 250 32.13 -3.08 0.14
N GLU A 251 30.90 -3.59 0.17
CA GLU A 251 30.32 -4.39 -0.91
C GLU A 251 30.18 -3.59 -2.22
N LEU A 252 29.90 -2.28 -2.14
CA LEU A 252 29.83 -1.41 -3.32
C LEU A 252 31.24 -1.03 -3.81
N GLU A 253 32.21 -0.88 -2.91
CA GLU A 253 33.60 -0.61 -3.29
C GLU A 253 34.18 -1.78 -4.10
N GLU A 254 33.85 -3.03 -3.75
CA GLU A 254 34.24 -4.21 -4.50
C GLU A 254 33.60 -4.23 -5.90
N ILE A 255 32.27 -3.96 -5.97
CA ILE A 255 31.55 -3.87 -7.24
C ILE A 255 32.10 -2.75 -8.12
N PHE A 256 32.31 -1.57 -7.52
CA PHE A 256 32.88 -0.42 -8.23
C PHE A 256 34.24 -0.75 -8.85
N ARG A 257 35.19 -1.37 -8.08
CA ARG A 257 36.50 -1.81 -8.60
C ARG A 257 36.37 -2.80 -9.75
N ARG A 258 35.34 -3.65 -9.76
CA ARG A 258 35.07 -4.62 -10.85
C ARG A 258 34.61 -3.96 -12.12
N TYR A 259 33.82 -2.90 -12.03
CA TYR A 259 33.16 -2.26 -13.17
C TYR A 259 33.79 -0.90 -13.57
N SER A 260 34.70 -0.33 -12.76
CA SER A 260 35.41 0.87 -13.14
C SER A 260 36.48 0.56 -14.18
N ALA A 261 36.38 1.22 -15.35
CA ALA A 261 37.45 1.20 -16.35
C ALA A 261 38.66 1.98 -15.81
N LYS A 262 39.87 1.42 -15.97
CA LYS A 262 41.12 2.04 -15.51
C LYS A 262 41.53 3.31 -16.26
N GLN A 263 40.77 3.71 -17.27
CA GLN A 263 41.07 4.87 -18.11
C GLN A 263 39.78 5.62 -18.40
N HIS A 264 39.69 6.88 -18.01
CA HIS A 264 38.73 7.93 -18.34
C HIS A 264 37.54 8.14 -17.39
N GLU A 265 37.35 9.45 -17.15
CA GLU A 265 36.25 10.15 -16.50
C GLU A 265 35.48 9.36 -15.43
N LEU A 266 35.98 9.50 -14.23
CA LEU A 266 35.67 8.69 -13.08
C LEU A 266 34.26 9.03 -12.55
N MET A 267 33.32 8.13 -12.70
CA MET A 267 32.22 8.08 -11.76
C MET A 267 32.83 7.88 -10.37
N THR A 268 32.66 8.84 -9.48
CA THR A 268 33.08 8.70 -8.10
C THR A 268 32.31 7.57 -7.44
N LEU A 269 32.82 6.97 -6.37
CA LEU A 269 32.08 5.97 -5.59
C LEU A 269 30.72 6.54 -5.11
N ASP A 270 30.69 7.78 -4.66
CA ASP A 270 29.48 8.48 -4.27
C ASP A 270 28.48 8.61 -5.44
N GLY A 271 28.96 8.95 -6.63
CA GLY A 271 28.13 9.00 -7.82
C GLY A 271 27.54 7.65 -8.20
N PHE A 272 28.33 6.57 -8.07
CA PHE A 272 27.86 5.21 -8.31
C PHE A 272 26.84 4.75 -7.25
N ILE A 273 27.05 5.08 -5.98
CA ILE A 273 26.08 4.84 -4.91
C ILE A 273 24.77 5.58 -5.21
N MET A 274 24.86 6.84 -5.63
CA MET A 274 23.69 7.63 -5.99
C MET A 274 22.93 7.05 -7.17
N TYR A 275 23.64 6.57 -8.19
CA TYR A 275 23.02 5.89 -9.33
C TYR A 275 22.25 4.63 -8.87
N LEU A 276 22.84 3.80 -8.03
CA LEU A 276 22.17 2.58 -7.54
C LEU A 276 20.98 2.86 -6.62
N LEU A 277 21.02 3.96 -5.87
CA LEU A 277 19.92 4.40 -5.01
C LEU A 277 18.84 5.18 -5.74
N SER A 278 19.12 5.62 -6.96
CA SER A 278 18.16 6.36 -7.78
C SER A 278 17.02 5.46 -8.28
N PRO A 279 15.92 6.01 -8.79
CA PRO A 279 14.87 5.24 -9.45
C PRO A 279 15.40 4.36 -10.59
N GLU A 280 16.44 4.82 -11.31
CA GLU A 280 17.09 4.05 -12.38
C GLU A 280 17.81 2.80 -11.84
N GLY A 281 18.34 2.87 -10.62
CA GLY A 281 18.97 1.75 -9.90
C GLY A 281 17.99 0.83 -9.19
N ALA A 282 16.73 1.25 -9.03
CA ALA A 282 15.71 0.47 -8.35
C ALA A 282 15.38 -0.85 -9.08
N ALA A 283 14.83 -1.81 -8.33
CA ALA A 283 14.43 -3.11 -8.87
C ALA A 283 13.25 -3.03 -9.84
N LEU A 284 12.35 -2.06 -9.65
CA LEU A 284 11.22 -1.84 -10.55
C LEU A 284 11.68 -1.16 -11.85
N ASN A 285 11.19 -1.64 -12.99
CA ASN A 285 11.38 -0.96 -14.27
C ASN A 285 10.58 0.34 -14.30
N MET A 286 11.27 1.47 -14.35
CA MET A 286 10.65 2.80 -14.33
C MET A 286 9.72 3.07 -15.52
N ALA A 287 9.93 2.44 -16.68
CA ALA A 287 8.99 2.51 -17.79
C ALA A 287 7.61 1.95 -17.45
N HIS A 288 7.53 1.10 -16.43
CA HIS A 288 6.27 0.52 -15.95
C HIS A 288 5.58 1.36 -14.86
N SER A 289 6.20 2.45 -14.43
CA SER A 289 5.61 3.39 -13.45
C SER A 289 4.62 4.38 -14.09
N CYS A 290 4.53 4.43 -15.41
CA CYS A 290 3.48 5.12 -16.15
C CYS A 290 2.54 4.12 -16.81
N VAL A 291 1.42 4.58 -17.36
CA VAL A 291 0.53 3.75 -18.17
C VAL A 291 1.25 3.40 -19.47
N PHE A 292 1.61 2.12 -19.64
CA PHE A 292 2.37 1.62 -20.79
C PHE A 292 1.66 0.45 -21.50
N GLN A 293 0.70 -0.18 -20.81
CA GLN A 293 -0.07 -1.30 -21.38
C GLN A 293 -1.17 -0.76 -22.30
N ASP A 294 -1.55 -1.59 -23.28
CA ASP A 294 -2.72 -1.31 -24.12
C ASP A 294 -3.98 -1.25 -23.25
N MET A 295 -4.64 -0.10 -23.21
CA MET A 295 -5.89 0.15 -22.47
C MET A 295 -7.13 0.09 -23.37
N GLY A 296 -6.95 -0.26 -24.64
CA GLY A 296 -8.00 -0.40 -25.66
C GLY A 296 -8.64 -1.80 -25.72
N GLN A 297 -8.19 -2.76 -24.93
CA GLN A 297 -8.77 -4.12 -24.86
C GLN A 297 -10.08 -4.11 -24.05
N PRO A 298 -10.99 -5.09 -24.26
CA PRO A 298 -12.21 -5.21 -23.45
C PRO A 298 -11.91 -5.30 -21.94
N LEU A 299 -12.79 -4.77 -21.09
CA LEU A 299 -12.66 -4.80 -19.62
C LEU A 299 -12.35 -6.20 -19.07
N ALA A 300 -12.90 -7.27 -19.69
CA ALA A 300 -12.65 -8.64 -19.31
C ALA A 300 -11.17 -9.06 -19.43
N HIS A 301 -10.36 -8.31 -20.18
CA HIS A 301 -8.96 -8.61 -20.41
C HIS A 301 -8.00 -8.05 -19.35
N TYR A 302 -8.50 -7.40 -18.28
CA TYR A 302 -7.67 -6.81 -17.23
C TYR A 302 -7.92 -7.46 -15.87
N PHE A 303 -6.89 -7.50 -15.05
CA PHE A 303 -7.05 -7.52 -13.61
C PHE A 303 -7.43 -6.11 -13.15
N ILE A 304 -8.40 -6.00 -12.25
CA ILE A 304 -8.98 -4.73 -11.82
C ILE A 304 -8.92 -4.67 -10.29
N SER A 305 -8.20 -3.70 -9.75
CA SER A 305 -8.06 -3.52 -8.30
C SER A 305 -9.43 -3.33 -7.65
N SER A 306 -9.78 -4.23 -6.72
CA SER A 306 -11.14 -4.34 -6.18
C SER A 306 -11.16 -4.41 -4.66
N SER A 307 -12.08 -3.69 -4.04
CA SER A 307 -12.29 -3.66 -2.59
C SER A 307 -13.57 -4.38 -2.20
N HIS A 308 -13.54 -5.10 -1.09
CA HIS A 308 -14.67 -5.74 -0.42
C HIS A 308 -15.11 -4.88 0.77
N ASN A 309 -16.43 -4.72 0.97
CA ASN A 309 -17.04 -3.93 2.04
C ASN A 309 -16.27 -2.62 2.30
N THR A 310 -16.13 -1.84 1.22
CA THR A 310 -15.22 -0.69 1.14
C THR A 310 -15.48 0.36 2.22
N TYR A 311 -16.72 0.49 2.68
CA TYR A 311 -17.15 1.41 3.73
C TYR A 311 -16.53 1.12 5.11
N LEU A 312 -16.05 -0.11 5.37
CA LEU A 312 -15.50 -0.49 6.67
C LEU A 312 -14.05 -0.03 6.84
N THR A 313 -13.75 0.48 8.03
CA THR A 313 -12.38 0.86 8.42
C THR A 313 -11.72 -0.12 9.38
N ASP A 314 -12.45 -1.16 9.82
CA ASP A 314 -12.00 -2.17 10.79
C ASP A 314 -12.77 -3.50 10.58
N SER A 315 -13.17 -4.21 11.65
CA SER A 315 -13.81 -5.53 11.60
C SER A 315 -15.19 -5.50 10.93
N GLN A 316 -15.63 -6.68 10.47
CA GLN A 316 -16.92 -6.86 9.79
C GLN A 316 -18.13 -6.77 10.75
N ILE A 317 -17.92 -6.95 12.05
CA ILE A 317 -19.03 -7.06 13.04
C ILE A 317 -19.33 -5.72 13.72
N GLY A 318 -18.33 -5.00 14.14
CA GLY A 318 -18.47 -3.78 14.95
C GLY A 318 -17.61 -2.62 14.49
N GLY A 319 -17.00 -2.74 13.31
CA GLY A 319 -16.14 -1.70 12.74
C GLY A 319 -16.93 -0.44 12.33
N PRO A 320 -16.33 0.75 12.41
CA PRO A 320 -16.96 1.97 11.92
C PRO A 320 -16.99 1.99 10.39
N SER A 321 -18.13 2.40 9.80
CA SER A 321 -18.25 2.75 8.39
C SER A 321 -17.86 4.22 8.19
N SER A 322 -17.22 4.53 7.06
CA SER A 322 -16.78 5.89 6.73
C SER A 322 -16.65 6.11 5.22
N THR A 323 -17.02 7.30 4.76
CA THR A 323 -16.76 7.73 3.38
C THR A 323 -15.26 7.86 3.10
N GLU A 324 -14.45 8.12 4.12
CA GLU A 324 -12.99 8.20 4.01
C GLU A 324 -12.36 6.86 3.59
N ALA A 325 -13.01 5.72 3.87
CA ALA A 325 -12.54 4.42 3.42
C ALA A 325 -12.55 4.32 1.87
N TYR A 326 -13.57 4.88 1.22
CA TYR A 326 -13.62 4.98 -0.25
C TYR A 326 -12.52 5.90 -0.80
N VAL A 327 -12.31 7.06 -0.18
CA VAL A 327 -11.26 8.00 -0.57
C VAL A 327 -9.90 7.32 -0.54
N ARG A 328 -9.61 6.57 0.54
CA ARG A 328 -8.35 5.81 0.68
C ARG A 328 -8.23 4.68 -0.34
N ALA A 329 -9.31 3.96 -0.62
CA ALA A 329 -9.31 2.92 -1.63
C ALA A 329 -8.98 3.50 -3.03
N PHE A 330 -9.59 4.63 -3.42
CA PHE A 330 -9.28 5.31 -4.68
C PHE A 330 -7.85 5.84 -4.74
N ALA A 331 -7.34 6.40 -3.64
CA ALA A 331 -5.96 6.87 -3.55
C ALA A 331 -4.94 5.72 -3.74
N GLN A 332 -5.31 4.48 -3.36
CA GLN A 332 -4.53 3.26 -3.60
C GLN A 332 -4.77 2.62 -4.98
N GLY A 333 -5.48 3.30 -5.88
CA GLY A 333 -5.75 2.82 -7.25
C GLY A 333 -6.89 1.80 -7.35
N CYS A 334 -7.74 1.64 -6.32
CA CYS A 334 -8.91 0.78 -6.40
C CYS A 334 -9.90 1.28 -7.47
N ARG A 335 -10.41 0.35 -8.31
CA ARG A 335 -11.35 0.66 -9.40
C ARG A 335 -12.68 -0.08 -9.30
N CYS A 336 -12.85 -0.95 -8.30
CA CYS A 336 -14.16 -1.54 -7.99
C CYS A 336 -14.39 -1.46 -6.48
N VAL A 337 -15.44 -0.74 -6.07
CA VAL A 337 -15.81 -0.53 -4.67
C VAL A 337 -17.20 -1.08 -4.39
N GLU A 338 -17.44 -1.51 -3.16
CA GLU A 338 -18.68 -2.15 -2.73
C GLU A 338 -19.52 -1.23 -1.85
N LEU A 339 -20.83 -1.29 -2.05
CA LEU A 339 -21.84 -0.52 -1.35
C LEU A 339 -22.99 -1.45 -0.93
N ASP A 340 -23.07 -1.78 0.37
CA ASP A 340 -24.17 -2.56 0.94
C ASP A 340 -25.28 -1.60 1.36
N CYS A 341 -26.31 -1.54 0.54
CA CYS A 341 -27.38 -0.54 0.62
C CYS A 341 -28.58 -1.10 1.39
N TRP A 342 -28.95 -0.43 2.45
CA TRP A 342 -30.04 -0.80 3.36
C TRP A 342 -31.02 0.34 3.52
N GLU A 343 -32.26 0.01 3.86
CA GLU A 343 -33.28 1.02 4.13
C GLU A 343 -32.88 1.89 5.33
N GLY A 344 -33.09 3.18 5.16
CA GLY A 344 -32.84 4.18 6.18
C GLY A 344 -34.08 5.01 6.51
N PRO A 345 -34.06 5.73 7.62
CA PRO A 345 -35.16 6.60 8.04
C PRO A 345 -35.33 7.78 7.09
N GLY A 346 -36.56 8.26 6.96
CA GLY A 346 -36.88 9.44 6.11
C GLY A 346 -36.74 9.20 4.61
N GLY A 347 -36.71 7.93 4.16
CA GLY A 347 -36.58 7.58 2.76
C GLY A 347 -35.12 7.61 2.23
N GLU A 348 -34.12 7.88 3.07
CA GLU A 348 -32.71 7.99 2.67
C GLU A 348 -31.95 6.66 2.86
N PRO A 349 -31.42 6.04 1.80
CA PRO A 349 -30.68 4.80 1.88
C PRO A 349 -29.39 4.95 2.69
N LEU A 350 -29.04 3.89 3.42
CA LEU A 350 -27.85 3.80 4.26
C LEU A 350 -26.89 2.75 3.72
N ILE A 351 -25.61 2.92 4.03
CA ILE A 351 -24.56 1.92 3.78
C ILE A 351 -24.00 1.45 5.12
N TYR A 352 -24.03 0.15 5.35
CA TYR A 352 -23.42 -0.53 6.48
C TYR A 352 -23.46 -2.06 6.25
N HIS A 353 -22.71 -2.84 7.04
CA HIS A 353 -22.76 -4.30 6.98
C HIS A 353 -24.00 -4.79 7.71
N GLY A 354 -24.96 -5.32 6.98
CA GLY A 354 -26.25 -5.76 7.51
C GLY A 354 -26.11 -6.84 8.58
N HIS A 355 -27.08 -6.88 9.50
CA HIS A 355 -27.12 -7.82 10.62
C HIS A 355 -25.89 -7.74 11.55
N THR A 356 -25.19 -6.59 11.58
CA THR A 356 -24.02 -6.35 12.43
C THR A 356 -24.13 -5.04 13.19
N LEU A 357 -23.18 -4.81 14.11
CA LEU A 357 -23.09 -3.57 14.91
C LEU A 357 -22.27 -2.46 14.23
N THR A 358 -22.01 -2.57 12.94
CA THR A 358 -21.26 -1.57 12.19
C THR A 358 -22.01 -0.22 12.12
N SER A 359 -21.29 0.88 12.15
CA SER A 359 -21.92 2.21 12.04
C SER A 359 -22.47 2.44 10.62
N LYS A 360 -23.48 3.31 10.52
CA LYS A 360 -24.21 3.59 9.28
C LYS A 360 -23.77 4.93 8.70
N ILE A 361 -23.63 4.98 7.36
CA ILE A 361 -23.36 6.21 6.61
C ILE A 361 -24.44 6.38 5.52
N LEU A 362 -24.67 7.61 5.07
CA LEU A 362 -25.65 7.89 4.03
C LEU A 362 -25.12 7.47 2.66
N PHE A 363 -25.98 6.84 1.85
CA PHE A 363 -25.67 6.47 0.48
C PHE A 363 -25.21 7.71 -0.35
N ARG A 364 -25.95 8.81 -0.26
CA ARG A 364 -25.61 10.04 -0.98
C ARG A 364 -24.22 10.59 -0.62
N ASP A 365 -23.79 10.48 0.66
CA ASP A 365 -22.48 10.95 1.09
C ASP A 365 -21.35 10.11 0.49
N VAL A 366 -21.60 8.80 0.30
CA VAL A 366 -20.68 7.91 -0.41
C VAL A 366 -20.62 8.27 -1.89
N ILE A 367 -21.76 8.50 -2.54
CA ILE A 367 -21.78 8.89 -3.97
C ILE A 367 -21.09 10.24 -4.16
N GLN A 368 -21.24 11.18 -3.22
CA GLN A 368 -20.49 12.44 -3.23
C GLN A 368 -18.97 12.19 -3.10
N ALA A 369 -18.54 11.28 -2.24
CA ALA A 369 -17.12 10.93 -2.12
C ALA A 369 -16.59 10.26 -3.41
N VAL A 370 -17.41 9.45 -4.09
CA VAL A 370 -17.09 8.90 -5.41
C VAL A 370 -16.90 10.01 -6.44
N HIS A 371 -17.87 10.94 -6.53
CA HIS A 371 -17.78 12.08 -7.44
C HIS A 371 -16.48 12.87 -7.24
N ASP A 372 -16.14 13.19 -6.01
CA ASP A 372 -15.01 14.07 -5.69
C ASP A 372 -13.64 13.38 -5.82
N HIS A 373 -13.56 12.04 -5.65
CA HIS A 373 -12.29 11.35 -5.48
C HIS A 373 -12.03 10.17 -6.43
N ALA A 374 -13.03 9.68 -7.16
CA ALA A 374 -12.87 8.48 -8.00
C ALA A 374 -11.75 8.60 -9.04
N PHE A 375 -11.52 9.80 -9.59
CA PHE A 375 -10.58 10.04 -10.68
C PHE A 375 -9.35 10.87 -10.29
N THR A 376 -9.08 11.05 -9.00
CA THR A 376 -7.91 11.81 -8.52
C THR A 376 -6.59 11.07 -8.75
N SER A 377 -6.59 9.74 -8.64
CA SER A 377 -5.37 8.90 -8.81
C SER A 377 -5.28 8.24 -10.18
N SER A 378 -6.39 8.07 -10.88
CA SER A 378 -6.44 7.39 -12.19
C SER A 378 -7.68 7.84 -12.96
N PRO A 379 -7.57 8.11 -14.27
CA PRO A 379 -8.71 8.51 -15.10
C PRO A 379 -9.57 7.31 -15.57
N TYR A 380 -9.15 6.08 -15.31
CA TYR A 380 -9.82 4.88 -15.79
C TYR A 380 -11.07 4.54 -14.96
N PRO A 381 -12.05 3.82 -15.54
CA PRO A 381 -13.38 3.69 -14.98
C PRO A 381 -13.42 3.09 -13.59
N VAL A 382 -14.47 3.46 -12.85
CA VAL A 382 -14.77 2.90 -11.51
C VAL A 382 -16.07 2.10 -11.60
N ILE A 383 -16.09 0.91 -10.97
CA ILE A 383 -17.27 0.05 -10.86
C ILE A 383 -17.82 0.16 -9.43
N LEU A 384 -19.08 0.56 -9.30
CA LEU A 384 -19.83 0.53 -8.04
C LEU A 384 -20.57 -0.81 -7.95
N SER A 385 -20.10 -1.71 -7.10
CA SER A 385 -20.74 -3.00 -6.84
C SER A 385 -21.81 -2.82 -5.78
N LEU A 386 -23.08 -2.75 -6.20
CA LEU A 386 -24.20 -2.59 -5.27
C LEU A 386 -24.66 -3.95 -4.74
N GLU A 387 -24.68 -4.08 -3.40
CA GLU A 387 -25.42 -5.10 -2.70
C GLU A 387 -26.68 -4.44 -2.11
N ASN A 388 -27.82 -4.67 -2.75
CA ASN A 388 -29.03 -3.90 -2.50
C ASN A 388 -30.04 -4.69 -1.67
N HIS A 389 -30.42 -4.10 -0.52
CA HIS A 389 -31.42 -4.60 0.43
C HIS A 389 -32.58 -3.59 0.64
N CYS A 390 -32.61 -2.51 -0.17
CA CYS A 390 -33.67 -1.51 -0.10
C CYS A 390 -34.92 -1.95 -0.87
N GLY A 391 -36.08 -1.51 -0.42
CA GLY A 391 -37.34 -1.58 -1.18
C GLY A 391 -37.35 -0.63 -2.40
N LEU A 392 -38.37 -0.77 -3.25
CA LEU A 392 -38.45 -0.07 -4.56
C LEU A 392 -38.37 1.45 -4.43
N GLU A 393 -38.97 2.05 -3.41
CA GLU A 393 -38.96 3.50 -3.17
C GLU A 393 -37.53 4.01 -2.93
N GLN A 394 -36.79 3.38 -2.01
CA GLN A 394 -35.43 3.81 -1.72
C GLN A 394 -34.44 3.44 -2.84
N GLN A 395 -34.74 2.41 -3.64
CA GLN A 395 -33.97 2.13 -4.86
C GLN A 395 -34.14 3.26 -5.89
N ALA A 396 -35.33 3.84 -6.03
CA ALA A 396 -35.55 5.01 -6.88
C ALA A 396 -34.75 6.22 -6.36
N VAL A 397 -34.67 6.42 -5.03
CA VAL A 397 -33.83 7.45 -4.40
C VAL A 397 -32.34 7.18 -4.67
N MET A 398 -31.88 5.93 -4.58
CA MET A 398 -30.51 5.56 -4.97
C MET A 398 -30.21 5.95 -6.42
N ALA A 399 -31.11 5.59 -7.34
CA ALA A 399 -30.95 5.93 -8.76
C ALA A 399 -30.95 7.44 -8.99
N HIS A 400 -31.78 8.18 -8.25
CA HIS A 400 -31.79 9.65 -8.28
C HIS A 400 -30.44 10.23 -7.80
N HIS A 401 -29.92 9.80 -6.66
CA HIS A 401 -28.61 10.25 -6.16
C HIS A 401 -27.47 9.94 -7.12
N LEU A 402 -27.45 8.73 -7.69
CA LEU A 402 -26.46 8.35 -8.71
C LEU A 402 -26.48 9.31 -9.91
N ARG A 403 -27.68 9.61 -10.44
CA ARG A 403 -27.83 10.50 -11.61
C ARG A 403 -27.54 11.96 -11.29
N SER A 404 -28.05 12.48 -10.16
CA SER A 404 -27.93 13.89 -9.81
C SER A 404 -26.54 14.29 -9.36
N ILE A 405 -25.81 13.39 -8.67
CA ILE A 405 -24.48 13.68 -8.12
C ILE A 405 -23.39 13.37 -9.16
N LEU A 406 -23.45 12.20 -9.82
CA LEU A 406 -22.41 11.79 -10.77
C LEU A 406 -22.58 12.43 -12.15
N GLY A 407 -23.79 12.81 -12.53
CA GLY A 407 -24.06 13.47 -13.81
C GLY A 407 -23.47 12.70 -15.00
N ASP A 408 -22.66 13.37 -15.80
CA ASP A 408 -22.02 12.81 -17.00
C ASP A 408 -20.97 11.72 -16.70
N MET A 409 -20.51 11.61 -15.46
CA MET A 409 -19.61 10.52 -15.09
C MET A 409 -20.32 9.16 -15.08
N LEU A 410 -21.64 9.14 -14.84
CA LEU A 410 -22.42 7.91 -14.75
C LEU A 410 -22.72 7.35 -16.15
N VAL A 411 -22.44 6.07 -16.36
CA VAL A 411 -22.87 5.35 -17.57
C VAL A 411 -24.34 4.97 -17.42
N THR A 412 -25.19 5.58 -18.24
CA THR A 412 -26.66 5.36 -18.23
C THR A 412 -27.18 4.65 -19.48
N GLN A 413 -26.35 4.55 -20.52
CA GLN A 413 -26.64 3.87 -21.78
C GLN A 413 -25.36 3.29 -22.38
N ALA A 414 -25.54 2.35 -23.31
CA ALA A 414 -24.41 1.77 -24.03
C ALA A 414 -23.75 2.81 -24.94
N LEU A 415 -22.46 2.70 -25.20
CA LEU A 415 -21.72 3.56 -26.12
C LEU A 415 -22.16 3.24 -27.58
N ASP A 416 -22.43 4.26 -28.36
CA ASP A 416 -22.96 4.13 -29.75
C ASP A 416 -22.02 3.36 -30.69
N SER A 417 -20.71 3.47 -30.47
CA SER A 417 -19.66 2.84 -31.30
C SER A 417 -19.17 1.50 -30.79
N HIS A 418 -19.86 0.90 -29.81
CA HIS A 418 -19.39 -0.30 -29.13
C HIS A 418 -19.95 -1.59 -29.75
N ASN A 419 -19.08 -2.61 -29.90
CA ASN A 419 -19.51 -3.96 -30.32
C ASN A 419 -20.34 -4.62 -29.19
N PRO A 420 -21.61 -4.97 -29.39
CA PRO A 420 -22.44 -5.56 -28.34
C PRO A 420 -21.98 -6.95 -27.86
N GLU A 421 -21.10 -7.62 -28.60
CA GLU A 421 -20.56 -8.94 -28.25
C GLU A 421 -19.36 -8.86 -27.31
N GLU A 422 -18.86 -7.67 -27.01
CA GLU A 422 -17.68 -7.47 -26.14
C GLU A 422 -18.02 -6.43 -25.07
N LEU A 423 -17.17 -6.32 -24.04
CA LEU A 423 -17.19 -5.22 -23.09
C LEU A 423 -16.42 -4.02 -23.64
N PRO A 424 -16.80 -2.78 -23.32
CA PRO A 424 -15.98 -1.63 -23.67
C PRO A 424 -14.61 -1.68 -22.99
N SER A 425 -13.66 -0.95 -23.54
CA SER A 425 -12.31 -0.86 -23.00
C SER A 425 -12.21 0.18 -21.86
N PRO A 426 -11.20 0.07 -20.98
CA PRO A 426 -10.91 1.12 -20.02
C PRO A 426 -10.68 2.50 -20.66
N GLU A 427 -10.08 2.55 -21.86
CA GLU A 427 -9.85 3.78 -22.61
C GLU A 427 -11.15 4.46 -23.05
N GLN A 428 -12.12 3.68 -23.56
CA GLN A 428 -13.44 4.19 -23.96
C GLN A 428 -14.25 4.68 -22.75
N LEU A 429 -13.97 4.15 -21.58
CA LEU A 429 -14.71 4.46 -20.35
C LEU A 429 -13.96 5.43 -19.41
N LYS A 430 -12.93 6.14 -19.90
CA LYS A 430 -12.25 7.16 -19.09
C LYS A 430 -13.21 8.16 -18.48
N GLY A 431 -13.03 8.45 -17.20
CA GLY A 431 -13.88 9.37 -16.44
C GLY A 431 -15.29 8.84 -16.18
N ARG A 432 -15.56 7.55 -16.42
CA ARG A 432 -16.90 6.97 -16.28
C ARG A 432 -17.04 6.09 -15.05
N VAL A 433 -18.22 6.12 -14.45
CA VAL A 433 -18.64 5.28 -13.32
C VAL A 433 -19.68 4.27 -13.84
N LEU A 434 -19.40 2.99 -13.60
CA LEU A 434 -20.27 1.86 -13.94
C LEU A 434 -20.99 1.37 -12.69
N VAL A 435 -22.24 0.96 -12.82
CA VAL A 435 -23.00 0.32 -11.75
C VAL A 435 -23.10 -1.18 -12.03
N LYS A 436 -22.64 -1.99 -11.07
CA LYS A 436 -22.89 -3.43 -11.05
C LYS A 436 -24.10 -3.69 -10.15
N GLY A 437 -25.17 -4.19 -10.73
CA GLY A 437 -26.43 -4.46 -10.03
C GLY A 437 -27.28 -5.48 -10.76
N LYS A 438 -28.41 -5.84 -10.14
CA LYS A 438 -29.42 -6.69 -10.76
C LYS A 438 -30.09 -5.92 -11.92
N LYS A 439 -30.56 -6.65 -12.94
CA LYS A 439 -31.24 -6.08 -14.11
C LYS A 439 -32.57 -6.78 -14.35
N LEU A 440 -33.63 -6.00 -14.65
CA LEU A 440 -34.91 -6.52 -15.09
C LEU A 440 -34.80 -7.06 -16.50
N LEU A 441 -35.44 -8.18 -16.78
CA LEU A 441 -35.62 -8.68 -18.13
C LEU A 441 -36.65 -7.84 -18.85
N THR A 442 -36.29 -7.39 -20.04
CA THR A 442 -37.29 -6.85 -21.01
C THR A 442 -37.67 -7.98 -21.96
N ALA A 443 -38.87 -8.52 -21.80
CA ALA A 443 -39.46 -9.36 -22.82
C ALA A 443 -39.94 -8.48 -24.00
N ARG A 444 -39.65 -8.88 -25.24
CA ARG A 444 -40.27 -8.27 -26.44
C ARG A 444 -41.46 -9.14 -26.82
N ASN A 445 -42.66 -8.50 -27.02
CA ASN A 445 -43.81 -9.17 -27.63
C ASN A 445 -43.54 -9.38 -29.11
N GLU A 446 -44.37 -10.26 -29.72
CA GLU A 446 -44.40 -10.48 -31.18
C GLU A 446 -44.60 -9.19 -31.99
N ASP A 447 -45.19 -8.14 -31.38
CA ASP A 447 -45.40 -6.81 -31.96
C ASP A 447 -44.21 -5.84 -31.72
N GLY A 448 -43.07 -6.26 -31.18
CA GLY A 448 -41.88 -5.40 -30.96
C GLY A 448 -42.02 -4.36 -29.84
N ARG A 449 -43.15 -4.33 -29.08
CA ARG A 449 -43.32 -3.47 -27.92
C ARG A 449 -42.62 -4.02 -26.69
N MET A 450 -41.86 -3.18 -26.01
CA MET A 450 -41.19 -3.52 -24.73
C MET A 450 -42.23 -3.73 -23.63
N LEU A 451 -42.36 -4.95 -23.14
CA LEU A 451 -43.06 -5.26 -21.89
C LEU A 451 -42.02 -5.36 -20.77
N LEU A 452 -42.20 -4.54 -19.74
CA LEU A 452 -41.54 -4.74 -18.44
C LEU A 452 -42.23 -5.91 -17.76
N ASP A 453 -41.73 -7.13 -17.97
CA ASP A 453 -42.11 -8.26 -17.12
C ASP A 453 -41.34 -8.09 -15.80
N GLY A 454 -42.09 -7.85 -14.72
CA GLY A 454 -41.52 -7.66 -13.37
C GLY A 454 -40.86 -8.92 -12.79
N ARG A 455 -40.62 -9.94 -13.61
CA ARG A 455 -39.88 -11.14 -13.23
C ARG A 455 -38.38 -10.91 -13.36
N MET A 456 -37.70 -11.09 -12.26
CA MET A 456 -36.25 -11.05 -12.15
C MET A 456 -35.63 -12.24 -12.89
N LEU A 457 -34.46 -12.04 -13.49
CA LEU A 457 -33.55 -13.14 -13.87
C LEU A 457 -33.09 -13.87 -12.59
N LEU A 458 -33.96 -14.70 -12.05
CA LEU A 458 -33.61 -15.77 -11.13
C LEU A 458 -33.55 -17.05 -11.96
N ASP A 459 -32.35 -17.44 -12.39
CA ASP A 459 -32.12 -18.82 -12.81
C ASP A 459 -32.24 -19.72 -11.58
N GLY A 460 -33.36 -20.43 -11.50
CA GLY A 460 -33.59 -21.56 -10.63
C GLY A 460 -34.22 -21.25 -9.28
N GLU A 461 -35.30 -21.93 -9.07
CA GLU A 461 -35.97 -22.09 -7.79
C GLU A 461 -34.97 -22.55 -6.72
N GLU A 462 -34.91 -21.85 -5.60
CA GLU A 462 -34.40 -22.43 -4.37
C GLU A 462 -35.37 -23.56 -4.02
N GLU A 463 -34.89 -24.77 -3.83
CA GLU A 463 -35.64 -25.80 -3.10
C GLU A 463 -35.95 -25.16 -1.73
N GLU A 464 -37.20 -24.73 -1.57
CA GLU A 464 -37.77 -24.34 -0.27
C GLU A 464 -37.79 -25.62 0.56
N GLU A 465 -36.85 -25.74 1.52
CA GLU A 465 -37.07 -26.63 2.64
C GLU A 465 -38.37 -26.13 3.33
N GLU A 466 -39.36 -26.99 3.47
CA GLU A 466 -40.61 -26.72 4.15
C GLU A 466 -40.29 -26.40 5.64
N GLU A 467 -40.04 -25.11 5.93
CA GLU A 467 -40.00 -24.58 7.28
C GLU A 467 -41.42 -24.27 7.73
N GLU A 468 -41.80 -24.73 8.95
CA GLU A 468 -43.08 -24.50 9.57
C GLU A 468 -43.52 -23.02 9.49
N GLU A 469 -44.78 -22.77 9.11
CA GLU A 469 -45.42 -21.46 8.96
C GLU A 469 -45.55 -20.76 10.33
N THR A 470 -44.49 -20.03 10.72
CA THR A 470 -44.60 -19.05 11.80
C THR A 470 -44.76 -17.66 11.24
N GLU A 471 -45.46 -16.75 11.93
CA GLU A 471 -45.58 -15.32 11.48
C GLU A 471 -44.22 -14.69 11.23
N GLU A 472 -43.18 -14.99 12.02
CA GLU A 472 -41.82 -14.54 11.83
C GLU A 472 -41.16 -15.09 10.55
N ALA A 473 -41.49 -16.34 10.17
CA ALA A 473 -41.00 -16.93 8.91
C ALA A 473 -41.69 -16.29 7.68
N LEU A 474 -42.97 -15.95 7.80
CA LEU A 474 -43.72 -15.22 6.75
C LEU A 474 -43.22 -13.80 6.58
N GLU A 475 -42.93 -13.05 7.63
CA GLU A 475 -42.34 -11.72 7.57
C GLU A 475 -40.92 -11.76 6.95
N ALA A 476 -40.11 -12.74 7.36
CA ALA A 476 -38.79 -12.96 6.80
C ALA A 476 -38.83 -13.35 5.30
N ALA A 477 -39.80 -14.19 4.91
CA ALA A 477 -40.02 -14.55 3.50
C ALA A 477 -40.50 -13.36 2.67
N GLU A 478 -41.40 -12.53 3.21
CA GLU A 478 -41.86 -11.32 2.53
C GLU A 478 -40.73 -10.27 2.43
N GLN A 479 -39.92 -10.13 3.46
CA GLN A 479 -38.75 -9.27 3.44
C GLN A 479 -37.68 -9.77 2.43
N ARG A 480 -37.47 -11.09 2.35
CA ARG A 480 -36.64 -11.73 1.28
C ARG A 480 -37.24 -11.51 -0.10
N ARG A 481 -38.54 -11.56 -0.24
CA ARG A 481 -39.25 -11.31 -1.52
C ARG A 481 -39.16 -9.84 -1.95
N ARG A 482 -39.31 -8.88 -1.03
CA ARG A 482 -39.11 -7.44 -1.27
C ARG A 482 -37.66 -7.13 -1.65
N ALA A 483 -36.69 -7.72 -0.98
CA ALA A 483 -35.26 -7.59 -1.31
C ALA A 483 -34.85 -8.21 -2.67
N LYS A 484 -35.73 -9.08 -3.22
CA LYS A 484 -35.55 -9.66 -4.56
C LYS A 484 -36.04 -8.73 -5.68
N GLN A 485 -36.91 -7.76 -5.39
CA GLN A 485 -37.42 -6.80 -6.39
C GLN A 485 -36.38 -5.74 -6.71
N ILE A 486 -36.39 -5.25 -7.93
CA ILE A 486 -35.54 -4.13 -8.36
C ILE A 486 -36.36 -3.07 -9.07
N SER A 487 -36.11 -1.80 -8.75
CA SER A 487 -36.77 -0.69 -9.41
C SER A 487 -36.30 -0.55 -10.87
N PRO A 488 -37.19 -0.15 -11.81
CA PRO A 488 -36.80 0.11 -13.19
C PRO A 488 -35.65 1.14 -13.30
N GLU A 489 -35.70 2.18 -12.47
CA GLU A 489 -34.74 3.28 -12.47
C GLU A 489 -33.32 2.78 -12.11
N LEU A 490 -33.19 1.96 -11.06
CA LEU A 490 -31.90 1.39 -10.63
C LEU A 490 -31.44 0.30 -11.60
N SER A 491 -32.37 -0.55 -12.07
CA SER A 491 -32.11 -1.57 -13.08
C SER A 491 -31.52 -0.98 -14.37
N ALA A 492 -32.02 0.17 -14.82
CA ALA A 492 -31.54 0.84 -16.02
C ALA A 492 -30.05 1.24 -15.93
N LEU A 493 -29.51 1.45 -14.73
CA LEU A 493 -28.13 1.86 -14.53
C LEU A 493 -27.12 0.69 -14.65
N ALA A 494 -27.57 -0.56 -14.56
CA ALA A 494 -26.72 -1.73 -14.81
C ALA A 494 -26.55 -1.95 -16.32
N VAL A 495 -25.72 -1.13 -16.99
CA VAL A 495 -25.51 -1.16 -18.44
C VAL A 495 -24.56 -2.28 -18.85
N TYR A 496 -23.33 -2.28 -18.31
CA TYR A 496 -22.25 -3.22 -18.67
C TYR A 496 -21.92 -4.23 -17.58
N CYS A 497 -22.52 -4.12 -16.39
CA CYS A 497 -22.21 -4.95 -15.25
C CYS A 497 -23.50 -5.50 -14.60
N CYS A 498 -24.15 -6.44 -15.31
CA CYS A 498 -25.38 -7.09 -14.82
C CYS A 498 -25.01 -8.24 -13.87
N ALA A 499 -25.36 -8.13 -12.58
CA ALA A 499 -25.09 -9.17 -11.60
C ALA A 499 -25.78 -10.48 -11.96
N SER A 500 -25.04 -11.58 -11.99
CA SER A 500 -25.54 -12.94 -12.27
C SER A 500 -24.93 -13.96 -11.32
N ARG A 501 -25.62 -15.07 -11.12
CA ARG A 501 -25.10 -16.22 -10.36
C ARG A 501 -24.34 -17.14 -11.29
N LEU A 502 -23.06 -17.34 -11.06
CA LEU A 502 -22.28 -18.36 -11.75
C LEU A 502 -22.41 -19.70 -10.99
N ARG A 503 -23.24 -20.61 -11.50
CA ARG A 503 -23.49 -21.92 -10.87
C ARG A 503 -22.58 -23.01 -11.39
N THR A 504 -22.45 -23.10 -12.71
CA THR A 504 -21.66 -24.10 -13.44
C THR A 504 -20.88 -23.43 -14.55
N LEU A 505 -19.78 -24.04 -14.91
CA LEU A 505 -18.98 -23.67 -16.09
C LEU A 505 -19.41 -24.61 -17.22
N ASP A 506 -20.10 -24.09 -18.25
CA ASP A 506 -20.48 -24.89 -19.39
C ASP A 506 -19.25 -25.12 -20.28
N PRO A 507 -18.87 -26.38 -20.58
CA PRO A 507 -17.78 -26.65 -21.49
C PRO A 507 -18.11 -26.31 -22.95
N ARG A 508 -19.39 -26.10 -23.29
CA ARG A 508 -19.84 -25.71 -24.63
C ARG A 508 -19.80 -24.20 -24.81
N PRO A 509 -19.41 -23.70 -25.97
CA PRO A 509 -19.50 -22.28 -26.27
C PRO A 509 -20.97 -21.84 -26.28
N SER A 510 -21.40 -21.17 -25.22
CA SER A 510 -22.66 -20.45 -25.19
C SER A 510 -22.47 -19.12 -25.93
N PRO A 511 -23.53 -18.53 -26.51
CA PRO A 511 -23.42 -17.19 -27.08
C PRO A 511 -22.87 -16.21 -26.04
N PRO A 512 -21.96 -15.31 -26.44
CA PRO A 512 -21.31 -14.40 -25.52
C PRO A 512 -22.33 -13.55 -24.79
N GLN A 513 -22.21 -13.47 -23.46
CA GLN A 513 -23.01 -12.60 -22.61
C GLN A 513 -22.07 -11.69 -21.81
N PRO A 514 -21.34 -10.80 -22.47
CA PRO A 514 -20.21 -10.07 -21.87
C PRO A 514 -20.62 -9.21 -20.69
N TYR A 515 -21.86 -8.72 -20.67
CA TYR A 515 -22.37 -7.83 -19.61
C TYR A 515 -22.74 -8.54 -18.30
N LYS A 516 -22.76 -9.87 -18.28
CA LYS A 516 -22.98 -10.63 -17.05
C LYS A 516 -21.73 -10.65 -16.20
N VAL A 517 -21.89 -10.32 -14.91
CA VAL A 517 -20.82 -10.37 -13.91
C VAL A 517 -21.13 -11.44 -12.89
N GLY A 518 -20.35 -12.51 -12.90
CA GLY A 518 -20.45 -13.59 -11.91
C GLY A 518 -19.88 -13.16 -10.56
N SER A 519 -20.60 -13.42 -9.45
CA SER A 519 -20.07 -13.22 -8.10
C SER A 519 -19.89 -14.55 -7.40
N LEU A 520 -18.69 -14.79 -6.85
CA LEU A 520 -18.28 -16.04 -6.21
C LEU A 520 -17.61 -15.77 -4.87
N SER A 521 -17.90 -16.61 -3.87
CA SER A 521 -17.04 -16.66 -2.68
C SER A 521 -15.68 -17.25 -3.04
N GLU A 522 -14.63 -16.89 -2.29
CA GLU A 522 -13.29 -17.45 -2.45
C GLU A 522 -13.27 -18.98 -2.48
N ARG A 523 -14.11 -19.64 -1.68
CA ARG A 523 -14.22 -21.12 -1.64
C ARG A 523 -14.73 -21.68 -2.96
N LYS A 524 -15.76 -21.05 -3.55
CA LYS A 524 -16.35 -21.50 -4.81
C LYS A 524 -15.41 -21.23 -5.98
N ALA A 525 -14.74 -20.08 -5.98
CA ALA A 525 -13.74 -19.76 -6.99
C ALA A 525 -12.55 -20.74 -6.96
N ARG A 526 -12.02 -21.08 -5.77
CA ARG A 526 -11.02 -22.14 -5.61
C ARG A 526 -11.49 -23.49 -6.14
N LYS A 527 -12.75 -23.84 -5.86
CA LYS A 527 -13.32 -25.08 -6.39
C LYS A 527 -13.29 -25.09 -7.92
N PHE A 528 -13.75 -24.04 -8.58
CA PHE A 528 -13.72 -23.91 -10.04
C PHE A 528 -12.29 -23.96 -10.60
N THR A 529 -11.34 -23.29 -9.99
CA THR A 529 -9.93 -23.32 -10.40
C THR A 529 -9.37 -24.72 -10.36
N ARG A 530 -9.63 -25.50 -9.29
CA ARG A 530 -9.10 -26.86 -9.13
C ARG A 530 -9.81 -27.90 -10.01
N GLU A 531 -11.13 -27.83 -10.15
CA GLU A 531 -11.93 -28.83 -10.82
C GLU A 531 -12.10 -28.57 -12.32
N ALA A 532 -12.02 -27.32 -12.75
CA ALA A 532 -12.28 -26.90 -14.13
C ALA A 532 -11.45 -25.67 -14.53
N GLY A 533 -10.16 -25.67 -14.19
CA GLY A 533 -9.26 -24.49 -14.32
C GLY A 533 -9.26 -23.89 -15.72
N ASN A 534 -9.13 -24.71 -16.76
CA ASN A 534 -9.17 -24.24 -18.15
C ASN A 534 -10.52 -23.63 -18.51
N SER A 535 -11.66 -24.28 -18.16
CA SER A 535 -13.00 -23.77 -18.44
C SER A 535 -13.26 -22.45 -17.70
N PHE A 536 -12.73 -22.30 -16.48
CA PHE A 536 -12.84 -21.08 -15.71
C PHE A 536 -11.98 -19.96 -16.29
N ALA A 537 -10.77 -20.26 -16.75
CA ALA A 537 -9.94 -19.30 -17.46
C ALA A 537 -10.62 -18.80 -18.74
N ARG A 538 -11.20 -19.71 -19.56
CA ARG A 538 -11.99 -19.35 -20.74
C ARG A 538 -13.19 -18.47 -20.42
N HIS A 539 -13.98 -18.80 -19.39
CA HIS A 539 -15.09 -17.95 -18.94
C HIS A 539 -14.60 -16.51 -18.66
N ASN A 540 -13.48 -16.38 -17.98
CA ASN A 540 -12.90 -15.10 -17.61
C ASN A 540 -12.26 -14.33 -18.78
N THR A 541 -12.18 -14.89 -19.99
CA THR A 541 -11.78 -14.12 -21.18
C THR A 541 -12.90 -13.20 -21.70
N GLN A 542 -14.16 -13.55 -21.46
CA GLN A 542 -15.31 -12.82 -21.99
C GLN A 542 -16.15 -12.11 -20.95
N GLN A 543 -16.23 -12.66 -19.73
CA GLN A 543 -17.10 -12.16 -18.67
C GLN A 543 -16.29 -11.76 -17.44
N LEU A 544 -16.79 -10.75 -16.74
CA LEU A 544 -16.21 -10.35 -15.47
C LEU A 544 -16.63 -11.33 -14.37
N THR A 545 -15.66 -11.74 -13.57
CA THR A 545 -15.89 -12.53 -12.33
C THR A 545 -15.41 -11.73 -11.13
N ARG A 546 -16.32 -11.52 -10.18
CA ARG A 546 -16.00 -10.95 -8.87
C ARG A 546 -15.85 -12.06 -7.84
N VAL A 547 -14.72 -12.06 -7.13
CA VAL A 547 -14.48 -12.97 -6.01
C VAL A 547 -14.42 -12.16 -4.71
N TYR A 548 -15.05 -12.67 -3.65
CA TYR A 548 -15.13 -12.01 -2.35
C TYR A 548 -14.78 -12.97 -1.20
N PRO A 549 -14.30 -12.44 -0.05
CA PRO A 549 -13.94 -13.23 1.13
C PRO A 549 -15.15 -13.98 1.69
N MET A 550 -14.91 -15.13 2.36
CA MET A 550 -15.97 -15.83 3.07
C MET A 550 -16.49 -15.02 4.28
N GLY A 551 -17.79 -15.11 4.57
CA GLY A 551 -18.42 -14.43 5.70
C GLY A 551 -17.82 -14.77 7.08
N LEU A 552 -17.13 -15.91 7.20
CA LEU A 552 -16.41 -16.29 8.43
C LEU A 552 -15.19 -15.41 8.75
N ARG A 553 -14.74 -14.55 7.82
CA ARG A 553 -13.62 -13.63 8.04
C ARG A 553 -14.05 -12.36 8.80
N MET A 554 -14.64 -12.56 9.98
CA MET A 554 -15.25 -11.51 10.81
C MET A 554 -14.26 -10.38 11.20
N ASN A 555 -12.97 -10.70 11.28
CA ASN A 555 -11.88 -9.76 11.56
C ASN A 555 -11.40 -9.01 10.31
N SER A 556 -12.12 -9.08 9.20
CA SER A 556 -11.72 -8.53 7.90
C SER A 556 -10.41 -9.11 7.34
N ALA A 557 -10.01 -10.34 7.72
CA ALA A 557 -8.85 -10.99 7.13
C ALA A 557 -9.06 -11.23 5.61
N ASN A 558 -7.98 -11.18 4.86
CA ASN A 558 -7.99 -11.40 3.43
C ASN A 558 -7.70 -12.86 3.05
N TYR A 559 -8.00 -13.21 1.81
CA TYR A 559 -7.59 -14.47 1.18
C TYR A 559 -6.51 -14.19 0.14
N ASN A 560 -5.76 -15.25 -0.23
CA ASN A 560 -4.70 -15.11 -1.24
C ASN A 560 -5.29 -14.75 -2.61
N PRO A 561 -5.05 -13.51 -3.12
CA PRO A 561 -5.63 -13.07 -4.38
C PRO A 561 -4.97 -13.73 -5.60
N GLN A 562 -3.74 -14.21 -5.48
CA GLN A 562 -3.00 -14.82 -6.57
C GLN A 562 -3.71 -16.05 -7.14
N GLU A 563 -4.35 -16.85 -6.28
CA GLU A 563 -5.12 -18.02 -6.70
C GLU A 563 -6.22 -17.66 -7.71
N MET A 564 -6.86 -16.49 -7.53
CA MET A 564 -7.94 -16.03 -8.39
C MET A 564 -7.41 -15.40 -9.68
N TRP A 565 -6.31 -14.65 -9.59
CA TRP A 565 -5.65 -14.09 -10.78
C TRP A 565 -5.08 -15.18 -11.70
N ASN A 566 -4.63 -16.30 -11.16
CA ASN A 566 -4.17 -17.44 -11.93
C ASN A 566 -5.24 -17.99 -12.87
N ALA A 567 -6.51 -17.96 -12.48
CA ALA A 567 -7.65 -18.34 -13.30
C ALA A 567 -8.23 -17.16 -14.13
N GLY A 568 -7.59 -15.98 -14.11
CA GLY A 568 -8.00 -14.81 -14.89
C GLY A 568 -9.15 -14.01 -14.30
N CYS A 569 -9.57 -14.23 -13.02
CA CYS A 569 -10.59 -13.40 -12.37
C CYS A 569 -10.18 -11.93 -12.34
N GLN A 570 -11.10 -11.04 -12.72
CA GLN A 570 -10.82 -9.61 -12.83
C GLN A 570 -10.99 -8.87 -11.51
N LEU A 571 -12.12 -9.08 -10.83
CA LEU A 571 -12.54 -8.31 -9.65
C LEU A 571 -12.29 -9.15 -8.38
N VAL A 572 -11.02 -9.24 -7.98
CA VAL A 572 -10.59 -9.97 -6.77
C VAL A 572 -10.70 -9.02 -5.59
N ALA A 573 -11.86 -9.02 -4.93
CA ALA A 573 -12.19 -8.06 -3.89
C ALA A 573 -11.54 -8.40 -2.55
N LEU A 574 -10.80 -7.44 -1.99
CA LEU A 574 -10.06 -7.55 -0.74
C LEU A 574 -10.49 -6.48 0.27
N ASN A 575 -10.30 -6.77 1.54
CA ASN A 575 -10.48 -5.83 2.65
C ASN A 575 -9.28 -4.87 2.72
N PHE A 576 -9.39 -3.69 2.10
CA PHE A 576 -8.30 -2.70 2.01
C PHE A 576 -7.89 -2.13 3.37
N GLN A 577 -8.77 -2.19 4.37
CA GLN A 577 -8.48 -1.79 5.74
C GLN A 577 -7.54 -2.75 6.48
N THR A 578 -7.32 -3.96 5.97
CA THR A 578 -6.52 -5.00 6.64
C THR A 578 -5.18 -5.19 5.93
N PRO A 579 -4.08 -4.62 6.45
CA PRO A 579 -2.76 -4.86 5.90
C PRO A 579 -2.32 -6.30 6.16
N GLY A 580 -1.40 -6.76 5.34
CA GLY A 580 -0.81 -8.08 5.44
C GLY A 580 -0.34 -8.56 4.09
N TYR A 581 0.10 -9.78 4.07
CA TYR A 581 0.68 -10.44 2.92
C TYR A 581 -0.23 -10.38 1.67
N GLU A 582 -1.55 -10.54 1.84
CA GLU A 582 -2.50 -10.51 0.72
C GLU A 582 -2.61 -9.11 0.09
N MET A 583 -2.56 -8.06 0.94
CA MET A 583 -2.53 -6.68 0.46
C MET A 583 -1.18 -6.30 -0.12
N ASP A 584 -0.08 -6.88 0.35
CA ASP A 584 1.23 -6.72 -0.28
C ASP A 584 1.22 -7.28 -1.71
N LEU A 585 0.60 -8.45 -1.92
CA LEU A 585 0.41 -9.02 -3.25
C LEU A 585 -0.47 -8.13 -4.14
N ASN A 586 -1.57 -7.60 -3.59
CA ASN A 586 -2.45 -6.69 -4.32
C ASN A 586 -1.72 -5.41 -4.73
N THR A 587 -1.02 -4.79 -3.78
CA THR A 587 -0.22 -3.59 -4.05
C THR A 587 0.86 -3.87 -5.10
N GLY A 588 1.54 -5.02 -4.99
CA GLY A 588 2.54 -5.45 -5.96
C GLY A 588 1.96 -5.69 -7.35
N ARG A 589 0.79 -6.33 -7.47
CA ARG A 589 0.11 -6.56 -8.76
C ARG A 589 -0.21 -5.26 -9.47
N PHE A 590 -0.75 -4.28 -8.75
CA PHE A 590 -1.19 -3.00 -9.29
C PHE A 590 -0.15 -1.88 -9.19
N LEU A 591 1.08 -2.19 -8.80
CA LEU A 591 2.21 -1.24 -8.74
C LEU A 591 2.59 -0.70 -10.12
N ILE A 592 2.39 -1.50 -11.16
CA ILE A 592 2.74 -1.19 -12.55
C ILE A 592 1.60 -0.49 -13.28
N ASN A 593 1.86 -0.14 -14.55
CA ASN A 593 0.89 0.52 -15.42
C ASN A 593 0.35 1.84 -14.83
N GLY A 594 1.25 2.63 -14.24
CA GLY A 594 0.92 3.93 -13.63
C GLY A 594 0.05 3.84 -12.39
N GLN A 595 0.01 2.67 -11.72
CA GLN A 595 -0.88 2.42 -10.58
C GLN A 595 -2.35 2.75 -10.87
N CYS A 596 -2.72 2.64 -12.15
CA CYS A 596 -4.05 3.05 -12.62
C CYS A 596 -5.17 2.12 -12.19
N GLY A 597 -4.86 1.02 -11.52
CA GLY A 597 -5.81 0.03 -11.01
C GLY A 597 -6.24 -1.02 -12.05
N TYR A 598 -5.69 -0.96 -13.25
CA TYR A 598 -5.89 -1.92 -14.34
C TYR A 598 -4.54 -2.50 -14.78
N VAL A 599 -4.45 -3.82 -14.84
CA VAL A 599 -3.28 -4.54 -15.34
C VAL A 599 -3.71 -5.55 -16.39
N LEU A 600 -3.18 -5.43 -17.61
CA LEU A 600 -3.53 -6.29 -18.73
C LEU A 600 -3.08 -7.72 -18.43
N LYS A 601 -3.98 -8.68 -18.59
CA LYS A 601 -3.71 -10.11 -18.40
C LYS A 601 -2.72 -10.62 -19.45
N PRO A 602 -1.98 -11.69 -19.17
CA PRO A 602 -1.22 -12.43 -20.19
C PRO A 602 -2.10 -12.87 -21.36
N ALA A 603 -1.51 -13.04 -22.55
CA ALA A 603 -2.24 -13.35 -23.78
C ALA A 603 -3.12 -14.60 -23.64
N TYR A 604 -2.59 -15.65 -23.02
CA TYR A 604 -3.33 -16.91 -22.82
C TYR A 604 -4.52 -16.81 -21.83
N LEU A 605 -4.65 -15.73 -21.08
CA LEU A 605 -5.84 -15.42 -20.27
C LEU A 605 -6.81 -14.44 -20.96
N ARG A 606 -6.57 -14.10 -22.23
CA ARG A 606 -7.40 -13.22 -23.06
C ARG A 606 -7.93 -13.90 -24.31
N GLN A 607 -7.39 -15.09 -24.65
CA GLN A 607 -7.77 -15.83 -25.85
C GLN A 607 -8.86 -16.86 -25.54
N LEU A 608 -9.90 -16.89 -26.36
CA LEU A 608 -11.06 -17.80 -26.22
C LEU A 608 -10.71 -19.27 -26.37
N ASP A 609 -9.74 -19.58 -27.20
CA ASP A 609 -9.24 -20.91 -27.48
C ASP A 609 -8.14 -21.38 -26.53
N THR A 610 -7.94 -20.66 -25.44
CA THR A 610 -6.90 -20.98 -24.46
C THR A 610 -7.02 -22.42 -23.95
N THR A 611 -5.88 -23.10 -23.90
CA THR A 611 -5.73 -24.40 -23.24
C THR A 611 -5.06 -24.28 -21.87
N PHE A 612 -4.82 -23.07 -21.42
CA PHE A 612 -4.15 -22.82 -20.14
C PHE A 612 -4.97 -23.32 -18.95
N ASP A 613 -4.30 -24.08 -18.10
CA ASP A 613 -4.82 -24.55 -16.81
C ASP A 613 -3.81 -24.21 -15.71
N PRO A 614 -4.19 -23.39 -14.71
CA PRO A 614 -3.28 -23.01 -13.64
C PRO A 614 -2.83 -24.17 -12.75
N GLU A 615 -3.60 -25.26 -12.68
CA GLU A 615 -3.22 -26.47 -11.91
C GLU A 615 -2.27 -27.38 -12.68
N CYS A 616 -2.24 -27.27 -14.00
CA CYS A 616 -1.42 -28.10 -14.89
C CYS A 616 -0.52 -27.24 -15.81
N PRO A 617 0.33 -26.35 -15.25
CA PRO A 617 1.25 -25.57 -16.06
C PRO A 617 2.31 -26.49 -16.69
N GLY A 618 2.84 -26.11 -17.84
CA GLY A 618 3.91 -26.85 -18.54
C GLY A 618 5.20 -26.99 -17.71
N PRO A 619 6.29 -27.45 -18.31
CA PRO A 619 7.59 -27.57 -17.64
C PRO A 619 8.14 -26.18 -17.25
N PRO A 620 9.11 -26.09 -16.33
CA PRO A 620 9.77 -24.84 -16.00
C PRO A 620 10.41 -24.20 -17.24
N SER A 621 10.14 -22.93 -17.46
CA SER A 621 10.63 -22.14 -18.60
C SER A 621 11.61 -21.03 -18.18
N THR A 622 11.66 -20.69 -16.89
CA THR A 622 12.43 -19.56 -16.42
C THR A 622 13.06 -19.86 -15.05
N THR A 623 14.31 -19.47 -14.87
CA THR A 623 15.02 -19.51 -13.58
C THR A 623 15.23 -18.10 -13.06
N LEU A 624 14.66 -17.79 -11.91
CA LEU A 624 14.95 -16.58 -11.13
C LEU A 624 16.05 -16.89 -10.12
N THR A 625 17.14 -16.13 -10.16
CA THR A 625 18.21 -16.17 -9.18
C THR A 625 18.30 -14.81 -8.49
N VAL A 626 18.17 -14.80 -7.18
CA VAL A 626 18.31 -13.61 -6.33
C VAL A 626 19.47 -13.85 -5.39
N GLN A 627 20.52 -13.05 -5.49
CA GLN A 627 21.56 -12.99 -4.47
C GLN A 627 21.25 -11.81 -3.54
N VAL A 628 20.95 -12.10 -2.30
CA VAL A 628 20.76 -11.09 -1.26
C VAL A 628 22.14 -10.72 -0.74
N LEU A 629 22.55 -9.46 -0.93
CA LEU A 629 23.87 -8.96 -0.57
C LEU A 629 23.86 -8.32 0.82
N THR A 630 23.13 -7.23 0.97
CA THR A 630 23.10 -6.44 2.21
C THR A 630 21.74 -5.78 2.38
N ALA A 631 21.47 -5.28 3.58
CA ALA A 631 20.43 -4.26 3.78
C ALA A 631 21.07 -2.99 4.38
N GLN A 632 20.34 -1.90 4.34
CA GLN A 632 20.78 -0.61 4.87
C GLN A 632 19.67 0.04 5.68
N GLN A 633 20.02 0.55 6.86
CA GLN A 633 19.20 1.41 7.70
C GLN A 633 17.81 0.81 8.00
N LEU A 634 17.75 -0.49 8.31
CA LEU A 634 16.51 -1.13 8.72
C LEU A 634 15.94 -0.45 9.98
N PRO A 635 14.62 -0.27 10.07
CA PRO A 635 14.00 0.40 11.20
C PRO A 635 14.13 -0.44 12.46
N LYS A 636 14.28 0.23 13.60
CA LYS A 636 14.19 -0.40 14.90
C LYS A 636 12.72 -0.69 15.24
N LEU A 637 12.40 -1.97 15.48
CA LEU A 637 11.01 -2.38 15.77
C LEU A 637 10.56 -1.92 17.16
N ASN A 638 11.42 -2.01 18.14
CA ASN A 638 11.12 -1.62 19.51
C ASN A 638 11.94 -0.41 19.95
N ALA A 639 11.43 0.78 19.66
CA ALA A 639 12.08 2.04 20.02
C ALA A 639 12.15 2.28 21.54
N GLU A 640 11.30 1.63 22.34
CA GLU A 640 11.25 1.78 23.81
C GLU A 640 12.32 0.94 24.51
N LYS A 641 12.86 -0.10 23.84
CA LYS A 641 13.94 -0.95 24.35
C LYS A 641 15.24 -0.67 23.59
N PRO A 642 16.15 0.17 24.11
CA PRO A 642 17.42 0.48 23.43
C PRO A 642 18.27 -0.74 23.08
N SER A 643 18.22 -1.79 23.91
CA SER A 643 18.98 -3.04 23.72
C SER A 643 18.34 -4.01 22.71
N SER A 644 17.10 -3.79 22.27
CA SER A 644 16.46 -4.63 21.26
C SER A 644 16.95 -4.22 19.88
N ILE A 645 17.99 -4.86 19.40
CA ILE A 645 18.52 -4.71 18.04
C ILE A 645 17.96 -5.85 17.20
N VAL A 646 17.61 -5.57 15.95
CA VAL A 646 17.07 -6.60 15.06
C VAL A 646 18.15 -7.58 14.62
N ASP A 647 17.75 -8.85 14.50
CA ASP A 647 18.50 -9.97 13.93
C ASP A 647 17.96 -10.29 12.52
N PRO A 648 18.23 -9.43 11.51
CA PRO A 648 17.50 -9.49 10.26
C PRO A 648 17.83 -10.74 9.44
N LEU A 649 16.78 -11.32 8.88
CA LEU A 649 16.83 -12.26 7.76
C LEU A 649 15.99 -11.73 6.60
N VAL A 650 16.27 -12.25 5.41
CA VAL A 650 15.52 -11.90 4.20
C VAL A 650 14.84 -13.14 3.63
N ARG A 651 13.54 -13.09 3.52
CA ARG A 651 12.75 -14.08 2.81
C ARG A 651 12.36 -13.55 1.44
N VAL A 652 12.66 -14.33 0.41
CA VAL A 652 12.20 -14.08 -0.96
C VAL A 652 11.11 -15.09 -1.26
N GLU A 653 9.93 -14.58 -1.59
CA GLU A 653 8.75 -15.37 -1.90
C GLU A 653 8.38 -15.20 -3.36
N VAL A 654 7.96 -16.27 -3.97
CA VAL A 654 7.42 -16.31 -5.33
C VAL A 654 5.96 -16.77 -5.26
N HIS A 655 5.07 -15.96 -5.77
CA HIS A 655 3.64 -16.18 -5.81
C HIS A 655 3.18 -16.24 -7.28
N GLY A 656 2.71 -17.37 -7.72
CA GLY A 656 2.26 -17.63 -9.09
C GLY A 656 1.21 -18.74 -9.09
N VAL A 657 1.19 -19.56 -10.15
CA VAL A 657 0.44 -20.82 -10.16
C VAL A 657 0.95 -21.74 -9.05
N PRO A 658 0.17 -22.72 -8.56
CA PRO A 658 0.57 -23.54 -7.40
C PRO A 658 1.97 -24.14 -7.55
N ALA A 659 2.34 -24.57 -8.75
CA ALA A 659 3.64 -25.18 -9.05
C ALA A 659 4.83 -24.18 -9.02
N ASP A 660 4.57 -22.87 -9.05
CA ASP A 660 5.59 -21.81 -8.98
C ASP A 660 5.71 -21.21 -7.57
N CYS A 661 4.74 -21.45 -6.69
CA CYS A 661 4.75 -20.92 -5.34
C CYS A 661 5.91 -21.54 -4.54
N ALA A 662 6.81 -20.68 -4.09
CA ALA A 662 7.97 -21.07 -3.30
C ALA A 662 8.47 -19.89 -2.46
N HIS A 663 9.12 -20.21 -1.35
CA HIS A 663 9.88 -19.24 -0.58
C HIS A 663 11.24 -19.79 -0.20
N LYS A 664 12.21 -18.93 -0.09
CA LYS A 664 13.56 -19.22 0.42
C LYS A 664 14.02 -18.03 1.25
N GLU A 665 14.83 -18.32 2.26
CA GLU A 665 15.31 -17.30 3.17
C GLU A 665 16.84 -17.39 3.34
N THR A 666 17.42 -16.29 3.78
CA THR A 666 18.81 -16.21 4.19
C THR A 666 18.95 -16.69 5.63
N ASP A 667 20.19 -16.93 6.07
CA ASP A 667 20.49 -16.96 7.50
C ASP A 667 20.17 -15.57 8.11
N TYR A 668 20.02 -15.51 9.43
CA TYR A 668 19.91 -14.21 10.12
C TYR A 668 21.28 -13.63 10.46
N VAL A 669 21.35 -12.31 10.58
CA VAL A 669 22.54 -11.58 11.01
C VAL A 669 22.31 -11.00 12.39
N LEU A 670 23.06 -11.49 13.37
CA LEU A 670 22.87 -11.15 14.77
C LEU A 670 23.16 -9.66 15.03
N ASN A 671 22.23 -8.97 15.72
CA ASN A 671 22.37 -7.61 16.26
C ASN A 671 22.84 -6.55 15.24
N ASN A 672 22.38 -6.63 14.00
CA ASN A 672 22.76 -5.66 12.99
C ASN A 672 21.60 -5.28 12.05
N GLY A 673 20.80 -4.31 12.42
CA GLY A 673 19.79 -3.70 11.53
C GLY A 673 20.34 -2.55 10.69
N PHE A 674 21.58 -2.12 10.89
CA PHE A 674 22.11 -0.95 10.20
C PHE A 674 22.67 -1.27 8.80
N ASN A 675 23.49 -2.33 8.70
CA ASN A 675 24.13 -2.76 7.46
C ASN A 675 24.42 -4.27 7.42
N PRO A 676 23.43 -5.14 7.67
CA PRO A 676 23.63 -6.58 7.65
C PRO A 676 24.09 -7.06 6.26
N CYS A 677 24.91 -8.14 6.26
CA CYS A 677 25.48 -8.68 5.03
C CYS A 677 25.32 -10.21 5.00
N TRP A 678 24.69 -10.73 3.93
CA TRP A 678 24.42 -12.17 3.74
C TRP A 678 25.25 -12.78 2.61
N LYS A 679 25.27 -12.17 1.42
CA LYS A 679 25.85 -12.70 0.17
C LYS A 679 25.31 -14.08 -0.23
N GLN A 680 24.08 -14.38 0.19
CA GLN A 680 23.43 -15.67 -0.08
C GLN A 680 22.62 -15.66 -1.37
N THR A 681 22.60 -16.80 -2.09
CA THR A 681 21.95 -16.93 -3.37
C THR A 681 20.74 -17.86 -3.27
N LEU A 682 19.58 -17.36 -3.65
CA LEU A 682 18.29 -18.04 -3.68
C LEU A 682 17.88 -18.26 -5.13
N LYS A 683 17.47 -19.50 -5.50
CA LYS A 683 17.09 -19.84 -6.88
C LYS A 683 15.69 -20.42 -6.92
N PHE A 684 14.91 -20.03 -7.94
CA PHE A 684 13.53 -20.45 -8.15
C PHE A 684 13.35 -20.90 -9.60
N GLN A 685 12.63 -22.01 -9.79
CA GLN A 685 12.23 -22.52 -11.11
C GLN A 685 10.78 -22.12 -11.35
N LEU A 686 10.50 -21.47 -12.47
CA LEU A 686 9.20 -20.89 -12.77
C LEU A 686 8.66 -21.47 -14.07
N ARG A 687 7.35 -21.74 -14.08
CA ARG A 687 6.60 -22.32 -15.21
C ARG A 687 5.78 -21.25 -15.93
N VAL A 688 5.20 -20.32 -15.18
CA VAL A 688 4.29 -19.27 -15.69
C VAL A 688 4.77 -17.88 -15.21
N PRO A 689 5.93 -17.41 -15.69
CA PRO A 689 6.59 -16.22 -15.19
C PRO A 689 5.74 -14.94 -15.30
N GLU A 690 4.79 -14.87 -16.24
CA GLU A 690 3.93 -13.71 -16.46
C GLU A 690 2.92 -13.50 -15.32
N LEU A 691 2.56 -14.54 -14.57
CA LEU A 691 1.67 -14.45 -13.41
C LEU A 691 2.41 -14.25 -12.10
N VAL A 692 3.73 -14.41 -12.10
CA VAL A 692 4.55 -14.40 -10.89
C VAL A 692 4.65 -12.99 -10.30
N LEU A 693 4.40 -12.91 -8.99
CA LEU A 693 4.82 -11.82 -8.11
C LEU A 693 6.02 -12.29 -7.28
N VAL A 694 7.00 -11.42 -7.14
CA VAL A 694 8.15 -11.63 -6.25
C VAL A 694 8.00 -10.69 -5.06
N ARG A 695 7.97 -11.25 -3.85
CA ARG A 695 7.89 -10.52 -2.60
C ARG A 695 9.19 -10.68 -1.83
N PHE A 696 9.81 -9.58 -1.47
CA PHE A 696 10.99 -9.50 -0.61
C PHE A 696 10.53 -9.09 0.77
N VAL A 697 10.83 -9.88 1.78
CA VAL A 697 10.43 -9.62 3.17
C VAL A 697 11.66 -9.60 4.03
N VAL A 698 11.78 -8.61 4.88
CA VAL A 698 12.78 -8.57 5.95
C VAL A 698 12.06 -8.81 7.25
N GLU A 699 12.59 -9.73 8.04
CA GLU A 699 12.05 -10.11 9.35
C GLU A 699 13.15 -10.05 10.39
N ASP A 700 12.76 -9.81 11.63
CA ASP A 700 13.60 -9.94 12.83
C ASP A 700 13.48 -11.38 13.31
N TYR A 701 14.58 -12.10 13.34
CA TYR A 701 14.61 -13.49 13.79
C TYR A 701 14.34 -13.57 15.29
N ASP A 702 13.41 -14.41 15.69
CA ASP A 702 13.15 -14.76 17.08
C ASP A 702 13.26 -16.28 17.26
N SER A 703 14.04 -16.70 18.23
CA SER A 703 14.22 -18.13 18.55
C SER A 703 13.04 -18.74 19.30
N THR A 704 12.16 -17.92 19.89
CA THR A 704 11.10 -18.33 20.82
C THR A 704 9.69 -18.01 20.35
N SER A 705 9.55 -17.10 19.40
CA SER A 705 8.28 -16.67 18.81
C SER A 705 8.37 -16.61 17.28
N PRO A 706 7.24 -16.43 16.56
CA PRO A 706 7.30 -16.08 15.14
C PRO A 706 8.10 -14.81 14.93
N ASN A 707 8.85 -14.76 13.83
CA ASN A 707 9.64 -13.61 13.45
C ASN A 707 8.80 -12.33 13.35
N ASP A 708 9.35 -11.22 13.80
CA ASP A 708 8.70 -9.93 13.67
C ASP A 708 8.95 -9.31 12.28
N PHE A 709 7.89 -8.76 11.70
CA PHE A 709 7.95 -8.13 10.39
C PHE A 709 8.68 -6.78 10.46
N VAL A 710 9.73 -6.60 9.66
CA VAL A 710 10.50 -5.35 9.53
C VAL A 710 10.03 -4.53 8.32
N GLY A 711 9.97 -5.13 7.14
CA GLY A 711 9.57 -4.45 5.91
C GLY A 711 9.44 -5.40 4.72
N GLN A 712 8.77 -4.94 3.67
CA GLN A 712 8.57 -5.72 2.47
C GLN A 712 8.58 -4.86 1.20
N PHE A 713 8.71 -5.52 0.04
CA PHE A 713 8.41 -4.97 -1.27
C PHE A 713 7.98 -6.07 -2.22
N THR A 714 6.89 -5.85 -2.94
CA THR A 714 6.30 -6.82 -3.86
C THR A 714 6.17 -6.22 -5.25
N LEU A 715 6.56 -6.98 -6.28
CA LEU A 715 6.42 -6.53 -7.67
C LEU A 715 6.26 -7.72 -8.63
N PRO A 716 5.68 -7.50 -9.84
CA PRO A 716 5.61 -8.53 -10.86
C PRO A 716 7.00 -8.87 -11.40
N LEU A 717 7.24 -10.15 -11.67
CA LEU A 717 8.51 -10.63 -12.20
C LEU A 717 8.89 -9.96 -13.54
N ASN A 718 7.91 -9.72 -14.41
CA ASN A 718 8.12 -9.05 -15.70
C ASN A 718 8.50 -7.57 -15.60
N SER A 719 8.37 -6.99 -14.40
CA SER A 719 8.77 -5.61 -14.09
C SER A 719 10.03 -5.54 -13.25
N LEU A 720 10.59 -6.70 -12.89
CA LEU A 720 11.80 -6.82 -12.09
C LEU A 720 13.04 -6.67 -12.97
N LYS A 721 13.85 -5.64 -12.71
CA LYS A 721 15.11 -5.39 -13.43
C LYS A 721 16.22 -6.31 -12.93
N GLN A 722 17.01 -6.82 -13.86
CA GLN A 722 18.18 -7.64 -13.58
C GLN A 722 19.41 -6.80 -13.17
N GLY A 723 20.42 -7.48 -12.63
CA GLY A 723 21.69 -6.89 -12.16
C GLY A 723 21.63 -6.46 -10.69
N TYR A 724 22.53 -5.58 -10.31
CA TYR A 724 22.58 -5.03 -8.94
C TYR A 724 21.47 -3.99 -8.74
N ARG A 725 20.63 -4.19 -7.73
CA ARG A 725 19.42 -3.39 -7.51
C ARG A 725 19.21 -3.09 -6.02
N HIS A 726 18.71 -1.89 -5.76
CA HIS A 726 18.10 -1.56 -4.48
C HIS A 726 16.60 -1.81 -4.49
N ILE A 727 16.11 -2.41 -3.41
CA ILE A 727 14.70 -2.61 -3.12
C ILE A 727 14.35 -1.72 -1.94
N HIS A 728 13.54 -0.71 -2.20
CA HIS A 728 13.07 0.23 -1.17
C HIS A 728 11.93 -0.41 -0.39
N LEU A 729 12.16 -0.59 0.92
CA LEU A 729 11.22 -1.31 1.76
C LEU A 729 9.99 -0.46 2.14
N LEU A 730 8.89 -1.14 2.29
CA LEU A 730 7.61 -0.61 2.77
C LEU A 730 7.27 -1.23 4.12
N SER A 731 6.60 -0.46 4.96
CA SER A 731 6.04 -0.94 6.24
C SER A 731 4.84 -1.87 6.00
N LYS A 732 4.36 -2.49 7.07
CA LYS A 732 3.14 -3.30 7.06
C LYS A 732 1.90 -2.55 6.53
N ASP A 733 1.86 -1.24 6.70
CA ASP A 733 0.77 -0.37 6.22
C ASP A 733 1.05 0.22 4.82
N GLY A 734 2.08 -0.26 4.11
CA GLY A 734 2.47 0.20 2.78
C GLY A 734 3.17 1.57 2.74
N ALA A 735 3.54 2.14 3.90
CA ALA A 735 4.29 3.39 3.95
C ALA A 735 5.77 3.14 3.64
N SER A 736 6.43 4.09 2.98
CA SER A 736 7.87 4.02 2.71
C SER A 736 8.68 3.99 4.01
N LEU A 737 9.59 3.04 4.12
CA LEU A 737 10.58 2.95 5.20
C LEU A 737 11.91 3.64 4.84
N SER A 738 11.91 4.48 3.79
CA SER A 738 13.14 5.20 3.39
C SER A 738 13.82 5.84 4.62
N PRO A 739 15.16 5.64 4.77
CA PRO A 739 16.12 5.18 3.77
C PRO A 739 16.34 3.65 3.75
N ALA A 740 15.52 2.84 4.42
CA ALA A 740 15.70 1.39 4.49
C ALA A 740 15.60 0.72 3.11
N THR A 741 16.64 -0.03 2.74
CA THR A 741 16.72 -0.75 1.46
C THR A 741 17.36 -2.12 1.61
N LEU A 742 17.01 -3.04 0.70
CA LEU A 742 17.81 -4.23 0.41
C LEU A 742 18.66 -3.98 -0.81
N PHE A 743 19.90 -4.49 -0.82
CA PHE A 743 20.77 -4.52 -1.97
C PHE A 743 20.92 -5.95 -2.46
N VAL A 744 20.49 -6.19 -3.69
CA VAL A 744 20.42 -7.54 -4.28
C VAL A 744 21.06 -7.57 -5.67
N HIS A 745 21.45 -8.78 -6.12
CA HIS A 745 21.78 -9.06 -7.50
C HIS A 745 20.75 -10.04 -8.07
N ILE A 746 20.09 -9.64 -9.16
CA ILE A 746 18.99 -10.37 -9.78
C ILE A 746 19.41 -10.88 -11.15
N ARG A 747 19.12 -12.15 -11.42
CA ARG A 747 19.31 -12.78 -12.73
C ARG A 747 18.09 -13.62 -13.10
N ILE A 748 17.56 -13.37 -14.28
CA ILE A 748 16.44 -14.11 -14.87
C ILE A 748 16.96 -14.78 -16.13
N GLN A 749 16.79 -16.09 -16.26
CA GLN A 749 17.24 -16.89 -17.38
C GLN A 749 16.09 -17.73 -17.89
N ASN A 750 15.79 -17.61 -19.17
CA ASN A 750 14.87 -18.53 -19.85
C ASN A 750 15.61 -19.85 -20.14
N SER A 751 14.93 -20.96 -19.89
CA SER A 751 15.46 -22.34 -20.10
C SER A 751 15.38 -22.72 -21.54
#